data_ea38dd7c02a1731ba498ed4c0d43dc4c
#
_entry.id   ea38dd7c02a1731ba498ed4c0d43dc4c
#
_cell.length_a   1.000
_cell.length_b   1.000
_cell.length_c   1.000
_cell.angle_alpha   90.00
_cell.angle_beta   90.00
_cell.angle_gamma   90.00
#
_symmetry.space_group_name_H-M   'P 1'
#
loop_
_entity.id
_entity.type
_entity.pdbx_description
1 polymer ?
#
loop_
_entity_poly.entity_id
_entity_poly.type
_entity_poly.pdbx_seq_one_letter_code
_entity_poly.pdbx_strand_id
1 'polypeptide(L)'
;MEHNNSKKERSTGKGRGAAPQRQYYGPTGTPEYPYHNPELDDGSEKGKRFPALRRTLSILGSTLTALFLIMIITCTIVATALVVYVMNFRDDVSNVTIEEMELSYNTNIYAMDENGEWQTIYEVSNQSQRIPVNIEDLPEHVQDSFVCAEDERFYTHDGVDYKRTLSAFVNMFVHIYDTNQGGSTITQQLIKNITGDSEQSPSRKIREIFRAMELERAYSKDKILETYLNYIGFGGTANGLESASQKYFGKSASELDIAEAASLAAIPKSPETMNPFAGYTDDQTGEWVNTGHEKNRNRQKYVLWQMYTNGAITYDQYQQALNEKLIFTDSDEYKAAHPDADKEKTQDGSAATSWIVDAALYEVADYLKDQFNLTTDQAISRINRGGYQIYTTVNLDMQKYVEQKYLDLNNLVSSDRVAKWQDLDGDGVYTKAEVEYPQSAFVAMDYNGQILAMVGATGEKTESLCWNYATMEPRQPGSTIKPLTTYGLALENDLIHWGSIYKDEPIEVDGKAWPTNYSEDSSAMSISHKELKIYQALEKSYNTVPAQLCQELTPQKVFDFATSKMRLDLCKDSENGHTDVGYSPLTVGALTYGVTLENLVNGYVPYGNGGTQYSAHLVSKVVQGSGDLIYENDGNPQQAVDSETAYVMNQLLQDVVANGTGQKAQLEHKHVAGKTGTTQNWNDLTFVGLTEDFVSGVWLGYAERAELEDHSIKSAQIWANVIGEYADSMDTKAEYPSNDKVVVGKVCEKSGKIAGPNCTATTEGYWKSSNAPVCDECTKTYNKKKKQTTESTEGTTTTPSGDGHSQTTKAANENKTTQVIGTTAGQ
;
A
#
# COMPACT_ATOMS: atom_id res chain seq x y z
N MET A 1 33.28 -21.39 -1.41
CA MET A 1 33.87 -22.73 -1.39
C MET A 1 33.18 -23.45 -2.52
N GLU A 2 33.80 -23.36 -3.68
CA GLU A 2 34.68 -24.37 -4.25
C GLU A 2 33.91 -25.53 -4.81
N HIS A 3 33.87 -25.54 -6.11
CA HIS A 3 34.56 -26.47 -7.02
C HIS A 3 33.86 -27.84 -7.10
N ASN A 4 33.66 -28.47 -8.26
CA ASN A 4 34.55 -28.69 -9.39
C ASN A 4 33.83 -29.42 -10.53
N ASN A 5 34.07 -29.04 -11.75
CA ASN A 5 34.53 -29.76 -12.92
C ASN A 5 34.72 -31.30 -12.84
N SER A 6 34.23 -32.00 -13.90
CA SER A 6 35.00 -32.92 -14.78
C SER A 6 34.05 -33.48 -15.84
N LYS A 7 34.27 -33.27 -17.14
CA LYS A 7 35.19 -33.87 -18.10
C LYS A 7 35.32 -35.38 -18.01
N LYS A 8 34.96 -36.05 -19.11
CA LYS A 8 35.64 -37.03 -19.96
C LYS A 8 34.65 -38.06 -20.45
N GLU A 9 34.63 -38.32 -21.64
CA GLU A 9 35.41 -38.92 -22.77
C GLU A 9 34.83 -40.26 -23.19
N ARG A 10 34.62 -40.31 -24.55
CA ARG A 10 34.94 -41.37 -25.49
C ARG A 10 34.54 -42.85 -25.24
N SER A 11 33.87 -43.44 -26.23
CA SER A 11 34.48 -44.46 -27.16
C SER A 11 33.41 -44.98 -28.13
N THR A 12 33.63 -44.85 -29.45
CA THR A 12 34.11 -45.80 -30.46
C THR A 12 33.29 -47.11 -30.59
N GLY A 13 32.84 -47.37 -31.82
CA GLY A 13 32.42 -48.66 -32.31
C GLY A 13 31.66 -48.61 -33.61
N LYS A 14 32.29 -48.57 -34.73
CA LYS A 14 32.47 -49.40 -35.91
C LYS A 14 31.35 -50.37 -36.25
N GLY A 15 30.96 -50.38 -37.54
CA GLY A 15 30.34 -51.49 -38.25
C GLY A 15 29.50 -51.04 -39.47
N ARG A 16 30.08 -50.78 -40.57
CA ARG A 16 30.15 -51.51 -41.88
C ARG A 16 28.81 -52.13 -42.36
N GLY A 17 28.43 -51.69 -43.57
CA GLY A 17 27.47 -52.41 -44.41
C GLY A 17 27.27 -51.63 -45.72
N ALA A 18 27.90 -52.19 -46.77
CA ALA A 18 28.06 -51.69 -48.11
C ALA A 18 26.88 -52.00 -49.05
N ALA A 19 26.64 -51.04 -49.97
CA ALA A 19 26.26 -51.08 -51.37
C ALA A 19 25.32 -52.23 -51.90
N PRO A 20 24.65 -52.05 -53.04
CA PRO A 20 25.33 -51.71 -54.33
C PRO A 20 24.55 -50.81 -55.29
N GLN A 21 25.32 -50.31 -56.22
CA GLN A 21 24.99 -49.71 -57.51
C GLN A 21 24.09 -50.58 -58.42
N ARG A 22 23.29 -49.94 -59.26
CA ARG A 22 22.95 -50.44 -60.62
C ARG A 22 23.03 -49.28 -61.63
N GLN A 23 24.03 -49.44 -62.48
CA GLN A 23 24.13 -48.84 -63.81
C GLN A 23 23.05 -49.34 -64.69
N TYR A 24 22.58 -48.59 -65.67
CA TYR A 24 22.12 -49.02 -66.95
C TYR A 24 22.63 -48.10 -68.05
N TYR A 25 23.21 -48.74 -69.03
CA TYR A 25 23.90 -48.23 -70.21
C TYR A 25 22.96 -47.66 -71.26
N GLY A 26 23.56 -46.82 -72.11
CA GLY A 26 23.07 -46.14 -73.29
C GLY A 26 22.63 -46.99 -74.46
N PRO A 27 22.48 -46.46 -75.69
CA PRO A 27 23.61 -46.38 -76.57
C PRO A 27 23.68 -45.13 -77.48
N THR A 28 24.90 -44.77 -77.80
CA THR A 28 25.61 -44.44 -79.04
C THR A 28 24.90 -43.74 -80.17
N GLY A 29 25.54 -42.73 -80.75
CA GLY A 29 25.37 -42.21 -82.11
C GLY A 29 25.95 -40.84 -82.35
N THR A 30 27.23 -40.62 -82.45
CA THR A 30 27.84 -39.67 -83.41
C THR A 30 27.83 -40.25 -84.81
N PRO A 31 27.96 -39.53 -85.88
CA PRO A 31 29.05 -38.54 -86.16
C PRO A 31 28.75 -37.38 -87.11
N GLU A 32 29.77 -36.59 -87.27
CA GLU A 32 30.35 -35.97 -88.42
C GLU A 32 29.96 -34.60 -88.86
N TYR A 33 30.99 -33.81 -88.81
CA TYR A 33 31.23 -32.59 -89.70
C TYR A 33 31.41 -33.07 -91.14
N PRO A 34 31.14 -32.20 -92.20
CA PRO A 34 32.26 -31.52 -92.76
C PRO A 34 32.01 -30.06 -93.39
N TYR A 35 33.10 -29.41 -93.58
CA TYR A 35 33.61 -28.55 -94.59
C TYR A 35 33.20 -27.14 -94.79
N HIS A 36 34.20 -26.33 -94.68
CA HIS A 36 34.49 -25.04 -95.28
C HIS A 36 34.05 -24.87 -96.73
N ASN A 37 33.64 -23.70 -97.00
CA ASN A 37 34.36 -22.87 -98.03
C ASN A 37 33.99 -21.40 -98.01
N PRO A 38 34.91 -20.59 -98.42
CA PRO A 38 34.85 -19.14 -98.11
C PRO A 38 34.37 -18.30 -99.26
N GLU A 39 34.33 -16.97 -98.99
CA GLU A 39 34.17 -15.88 -99.98
C GLU A 39 32.75 -15.48 -100.34
N LEU A 40 32.44 -14.33 -99.75
CA LEU A 40 32.26 -13.10 -100.56
C LEU A 40 32.15 -11.91 -99.61
N ASP A 41 33.11 -11.05 -99.68
CA ASP A 41 33.18 -9.75 -99.17
C ASP A 41 32.01 -8.90 -99.68
N ASP A 42 31.31 -8.22 -98.76
CA ASP A 42 30.66 -6.96 -99.18
C ASP A 42 30.59 -6.05 -97.92
N GLY A 43 31.31 -4.94 -98.11
CA GLY A 43 31.45 -3.91 -97.09
C GLY A 43 30.15 -3.15 -96.83
N SER A 44 29.75 -3.10 -95.58
CA SER A 44 29.03 -1.91 -95.10
C SER A 44 29.34 -1.70 -93.56
N GLU A 45 30.04 -0.64 -93.35
CA GLU A 45 30.18 -0.03 -91.98
C GLU A 45 28.82 0.18 -91.31
N LYS A 46 28.58 -0.39 -90.15
CA LYS A 46 27.65 0.18 -89.18
C LYS A 46 27.96 -0.24 -87.76
N GLY A 47 28.41 0.73 -87.01
CA GLY A 47 28.00 0.88 -85.59
C GLY A 47 28.76 0.10 -84.57
N LYS A 48 29.85 0.71 -84.08
CA LYS A 48 30.44 0.34 -82.75
C LYS A 48 29.37 0.36 -81.68
N ARG A 49 28.75 -0.81 -81.30
CA ARG A 49 27.90 -0.92 -80.11
C ARG A 49 28.77 -1.37 -78.93
N PHE A 50 28.79 -0.53 -77.90
CA PHE A 50 29.58 -0.65 -76.66
C PHE A 50 29.34 -1.98 -75.95
N PRO A 51 30.28 -2.94 -75.95
CA PRO A 51 30.13 -4.22 -75.21
C PRO A 51 30.20 -4.04 -73.70
N ALA A 52 30.75 -2.90 -73.24
CA ALA A 52 30.81 -2.55 -71.78
C ALA A 52 29.43 -2.20 -71.19
N LEU A 53 28.58 -1.45 -71.95
CA LEU A 53 27.26 -1.05 -71.44
C LEU A 53 26.27 -2.24 -71.32
N ARG A 54 26.43 -3.26 -72.16
CA ARG A 54 25.59 -4.47 -72.10
C ARG A 54 26.03 -5.42 -70.95
N ARG A 55 27.32 -5.45 -70.62
CA ARG A 55 27.85 -6.12 -69.43
C ARG A 55 27.46 -5.42 -68.15
N THR A 56 27.57 -4.10 -68.10
CA THR A 56 27.13 -3.34 -66.89
C THR A 56 25.61 -3.41 -66.66
N LEU A 57 24.80 -3.31 -67.70
CA LEU A 57 23.32 -3.54 -67.59
C LEU A 57 22.93 -4.97 -67.21
N SER A 58 23.68 -5.98 -67.66
CA SER A 58 23.45 -7.39 -67.29
C SER A 58 23.88 -7.63 -65.83
N ILE A 59 25.00 -7.05 -65.35
CA ILE A 59 25.42 -7.10 -63.97
C ILE A 59 24.46 -6.35 -63.06
N LEU A 60 24.00 -5.15 -63.47
CA LEU A 60 23.03 -4.38 -62.73
C LEU A 60 21.67 -5.12 -62.62
N GLY A 61 21.21 -5.74 -63.72
CA GLY A 61 20.01 -6.57 -63.72
C GLY A 61 20.11 -7.80 -62.86
N SER A 62 21.27 -8.52 -62.88
CA SER A 62 21.45 -9.67 -61.99
C SER A 62 21.60 -9.30 -60.53
N THR A 63 22.25 -8.14 -60.19
CA THR A 63 22.31 -7.65 -58.82
C THR A 63 20.96 -7.17 -58.32
N LEU A 64 20.17 -6.51 -59.11
CA LEU A 64 18.79 -6.12 -58.79
C LEU A 64 17.89 -7.35 -58.58
N THR A 65 18.02 -8.37 -59.41
CA THR A 65 17.29 -9.65 -59.27
C THR A 65 17.71 -10.39 -57.99
N ALA A 66 19.02 -10.41 -57.69
CA ALA A 66 19.52 -11.01 -56.47
C ALA A 66 19.04 -10.28 -55.22
N LEU A 67 19.04 -8.93 -55.23
CA LEU A 67 18.52 -8.10 -54.15
C LEU A 67 17.01 -8.33 -53.96
N PHE A 68 16.27 -8.41 -55.07
CA PHE A 68 14.82 -8.71 -55.04
C PHE A 68 14.52 -10.10 -54.50
N LEU A 69 15.31 -11.11 -54.87
CA LEU A 69 15.20 -12.47 -54.27
C LEU A 69 15.56 -12.51 -52.80
N ILE A 70 16.63 -11.81 -52.41
CA ILE A 70 16.99 -11.69 -50.98
C ILE A 70 15.86 -11.02 -50.21
N MET A 71 15.29 -9.93 -50.72
CA MET A 71 14.14 -9.25 -50.12
C MET A 71 12.93 -10.19 -49.95
N ILE A 72 12.59 -10.98 -51.00
CA ILE A 72 11.49 -11.98 -50.92
C ILE A 72 11.80 -13.04 -49.87
N ILE A 73 13.01 -13.60 -49.87
CA ILE A 73 13.41 -14.61 -48.87
C ILE A 73 13.34 -14.04 -47.47
N THR A 74 13.88 -12.84 -47.26
CA THR A 74 13.85 -12.17 -45.95
C THR A 74 12.41 -11.88 -45.51
N CYS A 75 11.56 -11.36 -46.39
CA CYS A 75 10.14 -11.17 -46.13
C CYS A 75 9.42 -12.47 -45.78
N THR A 76 9.75 -13.59 -46.48
CA THR A 76 9.16 -14.90 -46.22
C THR A 76 9.60 -15.44 -44.85
N ILE A 77 10.88 -15.31 -44.49
CA ILE A 77 11.42 -15.73 -43.19
C ILE A 77 10.74 -14.91 -42.07
N VAL A 78 10.68 -13.58 -42.24
CA VAL A 78 10.03 -12.69 -41.24
C VAL A 78 8.54 -13.02 -41.13
N ALA A 79 7.85 -13.23 -42.26
CA ALA A 79 6.43 -13.61 -42.25
C ALA A 79 6.21 -14.98 -41.56
N THR A 80 7.08 -15.97 -41.83
CA THR A 80 6.99 -17.28 -41.18
C THR A 80 7.28 -17.18 -39.69
N ALA A 81 8.29 -16.42 -39.28
CA ALA A 81 8.61 -16.19 -37.87
C ALA A 81 7.44 -15.48 -37.15
N LEU A 82 6.82 -14.50 -37.83
CA LEU A 82 5.65 -13.79 -37.30
C LEU A 82 4.44 -14.75 -37.15
N VAL A 83 4.20 -15.61 -38.11
CA VAL A 83 3.12 -16.62 -38.04
C VAL A 83 3.36 -17.59 -36.89
N VAL A 84 4.57 -18.11 -36.73
CA VAL A 84 4.92 -18.99 -35.59
C VAL A 84 4.76 -18.24 -34.25
N TYR A 85 5.22 -16.99 -34.18
CA TYR A 85 5.05 -16.14 -33.00
C TYR A 85 3.56 -15.95 -32.67
N VAL A 86 2.75 -15.59 -33.64
CA VAL A 86 1.29 -15.41 -33.50
C VAL A 86 0.60 -16.72 -33.08
N MET A 87 1.01 -17.86 -33.66
CA MET A 87 0.41 -19.18 -33.36
C MET A 87 0.69 -19.65 -31.93
N ASN A 88 1.82 -19.23 -31.32
CA ASN A 88 2.14 -19.55 -29.93
C ASN A 88 1.16 -18.93 -28.92
N PHE A 89 0.40 -17.91 -29.30
CA PHE A 89 -0.61 -17.29 -28.43
C PHE A 89 -2.02 -17.84 -28.63
N ARG A 90 -2.22 -18.77 -29.58
CA ARG A 90 -3.54 -19.34 -29.84
C ARG A 90 -4.06 -20.20 -28.70
N ASP A 91 -3.17 -20.90 -28.02
CA ASP A 91 -3.52 -21.83 -26.93
C ASP A 91 -3.68 -21.13 -25.57
N ASP A 92 -3.31 -19.83 -25.51
CA ASP A 92 -3.38 -18.95 -24.31
C ASP A 92 -4.69 -18.14 -24.28
N VAL A 93 -5.61 -18.39 -25.20
CA VAL A 93 -6.90 -17.70 -25.28
C VAL A 93 -7.92 -18.51 -24.50
N SER A 94 -8.12 -18.18 -23.22
CA SER A 94 -9.28 -18.65 -22.46
C SER A 94 -10.57 -18.23 -23.16
N ASN A 95 -11.54 -19.12 -23.26
CA ASN A 95 -12.86 -18.83 -23.80
C ASN A 95 -13.51 -17.73 -22.95
N VAL A 96 -13.61 -16.54 -23.49
CA VAL A 96 -14.29 -15.43 -22.85
C VAL A 96 -15.76 -15.49 -23.29
N THR A 97 -16.67 -15.85 -22.38
CA THR A 97 -18.10 -15.86 -22.64
C THR A 97 -18.76 -14.62 -22.04
N ILE A 98 -19.81 -14.11 -22.70
CA ILE A 98 -20.56 -12.94 -22.19
C ILE A 98 -21.26 -13.30 -20.85
N GLU A 99 -21.72 -14.54 -20.70
CA GLU A 99 -22.38 -15.04 -19.49
C GLU A 99 -21.43 -15.11 -18.28
N GLU A 100 -20.19 -15.55 -18.48
CA GLU A 100 -19.16 -15.49 -17.42
C GLU A 100 -18.81 -14.05 -17.07
N MET A 101 -18.96 -13.12 -18.02
CA MET A 101 -18.77 -11.70 -17.82
C MET A 101 -19.89 -11.07 -16.97
N GLU A 102 -21.13 -11.45 -17.16
CA GLU A 102 -22.27 -10.96 -16.39
C GLU A 102 -22.24 -11.43 -14.92
N LEU A 103 -21.59 -12.56 -14.63
CA LEU A 103 -21.52 -13.17 -13.30
C LEU A 103 -20.26 -12.78 -12.49
N SER A 104 -19.26 -12.14 -13.12
CA SER A 104 -17.88 -12.06 -12.54
C SER A 104 -17.43 -10.69 -12.06
N TYR A 105 -18.24 -9.63 -12.07
CA TYR A 105 -17.66 -8.27 -12.10
C TYR A 105 -17.96 -7.34 -10.95
N ASN A 106 -18.45 -7.85 -9.84
CA ASN A 106 -18.45 -7.04 -8.62
C ASN A 106 -17.15 -7.33 -7.87
N THR A 107 -16.29 -6.31 -7.72
CA THR A 107 -15.23 -6.38 -6.75
C THR A 107 -15.84 -6.36 -5.37
N ASN A 108 -15.55 -7.39 -4.58
CA ASN A 108 -16.04 -7.52 -3.23
C ASN A 108 -14.87 -7.45 -2.25
N ILE A 109 -15.10 -6.77 -1.14
CA ILE A 109 -14.18 -6.73 -0.01
C ILE A 109 -14.80 -7.53 1.12
N TYR A 110 -14.03 -8.47 1.65
CA TYR A 110 -14.44 -9.40 2.68
C TYR A 110 -13.64 -9.19 3.96
N ALA A 111 -14.32 -9.36 5.10
CA ALA A 111 -13.68 -9.51 6.39
C ALA A 111 -14.22 -10.77 7.08
N MET A 112 -13.44 -11.33 7.99
CA MET A 112 -13.82 -12.53 8.72
C MET A 112 -14.66 -12.15 9.95
N ASP A 113 -15.77 -12.85 10.17
CA ASP A 113 -16.57 -12.67 11.37
C ASP A 113 -16.01 -13.52 12.55
N GLU A 114 -16.64 -13.40 13.72
CA GLU A 114 -16.28 -14.14 14.95
C GLU A 114 -16.37 -15.68 14.81
N ASN A 115 -17.14 -16.18 13.84
CA ASN A 115 -17.32 -17.61 13.56
C ASN A 115 -16.26 -18.13 12.56
N GLY A 116 -15.43 -17.24 12.01
CA GLY A 116 -14.44 -17.55 10.98
C GLY A 116 -15.05 -17.64 9.56
N GLU A 117 -16.22 -17.05 9.34
CA GLU A 117 -16.88 -17.00 8.04
C GLU A 117 -16.62 -15.65 7.35
N TRP A 118 -16.36 -15.68 6.04
CA TRP A 118 -16.14 -14.47 5.27
C TRP A 118 -17.45 -13.71 5.02
N GLN A 119 -17.54 -12.49 5.52
CA GLN A 119 -18.63 -11.56 5.31
C GLN A 119 -18.24 -10.49 4.28
N THR A 120 -19.12 -10.20 3.34
CA THR A 120 -18.94 -9.06 2.44
C THR A 120 -19.16 -7.78 3.23
N ILE A 121 -18.10 -6.99 3.39
CA ILE A 121 -18.16 -5.69 4.07
C ILE A 121 -18.36 -4.53 3.10
N TYR A 122 -17.98 -4.74 1.84
CA TYR A 122 -18.20 -3.78 0.78
C TYR A 122 -18.30 -4.53 -0.55
N GLU A 123 -19.34 -4.26 -1.26
CA GLU A 123 -19.46 -4.60 -2.65
C GLU A 123 -19.13 -3.31 -3.43
N VAL A 124 -18.02 -3.32 -4.17
CA VAL A 124 -17.84 -2.33 -5.22
C VAL A 124 -18.93 -2.67 -6.25
N SER A 125 -20.18 -2.47 -5.82
CA SER A 125 -21.21 -2.38 -6.80
C SER A 125 -20.72 -1.29 -7.73
N ASN A 126 -20.65 -1.59 -9.01
CA ASN A 126 -20.75 -0.57 -10.01
C ASN A 126 -22.09 0.14 -9.78
N GLN A 127 -22.18 0.91 -8.68
CA GLN A 127 -23.22 1.90 -8.42
C GLN A 127 -22.98 3.18 -9.21
N SER A 128 -22.17 3.18 -10.25
CA SER A 128 -22.66 3.69 -11.49
C SER A 128 -23.73 2.68 -11.87
N GLN A 129 -24.97 2.99 -11.58
CA GLN A 129 -26.14 2.22 -12.00
C GLN A 129 -25.89 1.75 -13.44
N ARG A 130 -25.31 0.54 -13.62
CA ARG A 130 -25.43 -0.12 -14.91
C ARG A 130 -26.87 -0.55 -14.99
N ILE A 131 -27.71 0.35 -15.41
CA ILE A 131 -29.05 0.01 -15.85
C ILE A 131 -28.81 -0.62 -17.22
N PRO A 132 -28.92 -1.95 -17.36
CA PRO A 132 -28.65 -2.58 -18.63
C PRO A 132 -29.68 -2.10 -19.65
N VAL A 133 -29.23 -1.70 -20.81
CA VAL A 133 -30.09 -1.43 -21.96
C VAL A 133 -30.15 -2.67 -22.83
N ASN A 134 -31.33 -3.01 -23.32
CA ASN A 134 -31.50 -3.98 -24.39
C ASN A 134 -31.36 -3.23 -25.73
N ILE A 135 -30.64 -3.81 -26.67
CA ILE A 135 -30.41 -3.18 -27.98
C ILE A 135 -31.72 -2.89 -28.71
N GLU A 136 -32.74 -3.74 -28.52
CA GLU A 136 -34.06 -3.61 -29.15
C GLU A 136 -34.86 -2.40 -28.61
N ASP A 137 -34.55 -1.92 -27.41
CA ASP A 137 -35.21 -0.75 -26.79
C ASP A 137 -34.55 0.58 -27.21
N LEU A 138 -33.36 0.51 -27.80
CA LEU A 138 -32.61 1.71 -28.22
C LEU A 138 -32.99 2.16 -29.63
N PRO A 139 -33.27 3.47 -29.84
CA PRO A 139 -33.46 4.03 -31.19
C PRO A 139 -32.26 3.74 -32.09
N GLU A 140 -32.53 3.51 -33.38
CA GLU A 140 -31.49 3.18 -34.39
C GLU A 140 -30.38 4.25 -34.45
N HIS A 141 -30.77 5.54 -34.37
CA HIS A 141 -29.78 6.63 -34.38
C HIS A 141 -28.84 6.65 -33.16
N VAL A 142 -29.25 6.08 -32.02
CA VAL A 142 -28.39 5.93 -30.85
C VAL A 142 -27.36 4.86 -31.12
N GLN A 143 -27.77 3.69 -31.61
CA GLN A 143 -26.85 2.59 -31.98
C GLN A 143 -25.87 3.04 -33.07
N ASP A 144 -26.39 3.68 -34.11
CA ASP A 144 -25.62 4.19 -35.26
C ASP A 144 -24.59 5.26 -34.84
N SER A 145 -24.87 6.07 -33.82
CA SER A 145 -23.93 7.09 -33.35
C SER A 145 -22.62 6.47 -32.89
N PHE A 146 -22.67 5.35 -32.15
CA PHE A 146 -21.48 4.61 -31.68
C PHE A 146 -20.83 3.83 -32.82
N VAL A 147 -21.61 3.15 -33.66
CA VAL A 147 -21.07 2.39 -34.79
C VAL A 147 -20.34 3.32 -35.76
N CYS A 148 -20.97 4.44 -36.18
CA CYS A 148 -20.34 5.41 -37.06
C CYS A 148 -19.12 6.10 -36.48
N ALA A 149 -19.11 6.35 -35.14
CA ALA A 149 -18.01 7.02 -34.45
C ALA A 149 -16.79 6.12 -34.28
N GLU A 150 -17.02 4.87 -33.90
CA GLU A 150 -15.98 3.94 -33.44
C GLU A 150 -15.64 2.86 -34.47
N ASP A 151 -16.62 2.33 -35.21
CA ASP A 151 -16.42 1.21 -36.13
C ASP A 151 -17.43 1.18 -37.28
N GLU A 152 -17.27 2.08 -38.26
CA GLU A 152 -18.19 2.25 -39.40
C GLU A 152 -18.51 0.96 -40.19
N ARG A 153 -17.66 -0.06 -40.08
CA ARG A 153 -17.81 -1.35 -40.76
C ARG A 153 -18.14 -2.51 -39.79
N PHE A 154 -18.59 -2.19 -38.58
CA PHE A 154 -18.87 -3.15 -37.53
C PHE A 154 -19.67 -4.35 -38.02
N TYR A 155 -20.74 -4.15 -38.76
CA TYR A 155 -21.62 -5.21 -39.29
C TYR A 155 -21.03 -6.01 -40.46
N THR A 156 -19.81 -5.67 -40.95
CA THR A 156 -19.24 -6.27 -42.15
C THR A 156 -17.93 -7.06 -41.95
N HIS A 157 -17.39 -7.03 -40.75
CA HIS A 157 -16.17 -7.78 -40.41
C HIS A 157 -16.40 -8.77 -39.24
N ASP A 158 -15.53 -9.76 -39.12
CA ASP A 158 -15.58 -10.80 -38.08
C ASP A 158 -14.62 -10.47 -36.94
N GLY A 159 -14.91 -9.45 -36.16
CA GLY A 159 -14.17 -9.00 -34.97
C GLY A 159 -12.98 -8.08 -35.23
N VAL A 160 -12.37 -8.16 -36.44
CA VAL A 160 -11.21 -7.35 -36.80
C VAL A 160 -11.39 -6.73 -38.21
N ASP A 161 -11.28 -5.42 -38.29
CA ASP A 161 -11.23 -4.74 -39.59
C ASP A 161 -9.79 -4.71 -40.14
N TYR A 162 -9.46 -5.71 -40.96
CA TYR A 162 -8.11 -5.84 -41.51
C TYR A 162 -7.69 -4.64 -42.40
N LYS A 163 -8.65 -3.99 -43.10
CA LYS A 163 -8.35 -2.81 -43.92
C LYS A 163 -7.94 -1.63 -43.05
N ARG A 164 -8.69 -1.40 -41.97
CA ARG A 164 -8.43 -0.31 -41.04
C ARG A 164 -7.14 -0.57 -40.22
N THR A 165 -6.94 -1.81 -39.77
CA THR A 165 -5.73 -2.20 -39.04
C THR A 165 -4.47 -2.05 -39.90
N LEU A 166 -4.51 -2.47 -41.19
CA LEU A 166 -3.39 -2.30 -42.11
C LEU A 166 -3.14 -0.84 -42.44
N SER A 167 -4.21 -0.04 -42.66
CA SER A 167 -4.11 1.40 -42.92
C SER A 167 -3.48 2.14 -41.73
N ALA A 168 -3.91 1.84 -40.51
CA ALA A 168 -3.33 2.41 -39.26
C ALA A 168 -1.85 2.04 -39.11
N PHE A 169 -1.51 0.78 -39.43
CA PHE A 169 -0.12 0.30 -39.39
C PHE A 169 0.76 1.03 -40.41
N VAL A 170 0.29 1.19 -41.67
CA VAL A 170 1.01 1.96 -42.69
C VAL A 170 1.15 3.42 -42.30
N ASN A 171 0.09 4.03 -41.75
CA ASN A 171 0.12 5.43 -41.34
C ASN A 171 1.11 5.70 -40.19
N MET A 172 1.36 4.72 -39.33
CA MET A 172 2.36 4.83 -38.27
C MET A 172 3.79 5.03 -38.81
N PHE A 173 4.07 4.49 -40.03
CA PHE A 173 5.40 4.62 -40.66
C PHE A 173 5.49 5.75 -41.66
N VAL A 174 4.42 6.06 -42.36
CA VAL A 174 4.46 6.95 -43.55
C VAL A 174 3.77 8.30 -43.32
N HIS A 175 2.99 8.46 -42.21
CA HIS A 175 2.27 9.70 -41.83
C HIS A 175 1.50 10.31 -43.03
N ILE A 176 0.72 9.48 -43.73
CA ILE A 176 -0.03 9.89 -44.93
C ILE A 176 -1.27 10.73 -44.56
N TYR A 177 -1.81 10.50 -43.37
CA TYR A 177 -3.04 11.17 -42.89
C TYR A 177 -2.79 11.80 -41.51
N ASP A 178 -3.21 13.05 -41.37
CA ASP A 178 -3.12 13.81 -40.11
C ASP A 178 -4.14 13.35 -39.02
N THR A 179 -4.94 12.33 -39.29
CA THR A 179 -5.98 11.85 -38.40
C THR A 179 -5.53 10.57 -37.70
N ASN A 180 -5.36 10.63 -36.36
CA ASN A 180 -5.27 9.48 -35.48
C ASN A 180 -6.62 8.75 -35.39
N GLN A 181 -7.08 8.13 -36.49
CA GLN A 181 -8.17 7.15 -36.40
C GLN A 181 -7.66 5.91 -35.72
N GLY A 182 -8.26 5.54 -34.56
CA GLY A 182 -7.94 4.31 -33.83
C GLY A 182 -8.18 3.09 -34.74
N GLY A 183 -7.25 2.15 -34.72
CA GLY A 183 -7.32 0.92 -35.55
C GLY A 183 -8.13 -0.23 -34.90
N SER A 184 -8.72 -0.05 -33.74
CA SER A 184 -9.45 -1.09 -33.00
C SER A 184 -10.94 -1.06 -33.35
N THR A 185 -11.56 -2.23 -33.45
CA THR A 185 -13.02 -2.42 -33.66
C THR A 185 -13.77 -2.32 -32.34
N ILE A 186 -15.10 -2.18 -32.38
CA ILE A 186 -15.99 -2.26 -31.19
C ILE A 186 -15.74 -3.56 -30.43
N THR A 187 -15.64 -4.69 -31.13
CA THR A 187 -15.40 -6.00 -30.50
C THR A 187 -14.05 -6.05 -29.81
N GLN A 188 -12.99 -5.47 -30.40
CA GLN A 188 -11.68 -5.38 -29.75
C GLN A 188 -11.68 -4.45 -28.54
N GLN A 189 -12.43 -3.33 -28.61
CA GLN A 189 -12.60 -2.44 -27.46
C GLN A 189 -13.38 -3.12 -26.33
N LEU A 190 -14.42 -3.89 -26.68
CA LEU A 190 -15.17 -4.67 -25.71
C LEU A 190 -14.23 -5.66 -24.99
N ILE A 191 -13.46 -6.46 -25.71
CA ILE A 191 -12.49 -7.39 -25.13
C ILE A 191 -11.50 -6.68 -24.22
N LYS A 192 -10.93 -5.55 -24.67
CA LYS A 192 -10.01 -4.75 -23.85
C LYS A 192 -10.67 -4.27 -22.55
N ASN A 193 -11.90 -3.76 -22.63
CA ASN A 193 -12.63 -3.24 -21.46
C ASN A 193 -12.99 -4.35 -20.48
N ILE A 194 -13.31 -5.53 -20.97
CA ILE A 194 -13.70 -6.69 -20.19
C ILE A 194 -12.50 -7.33 -19.50
N THR A 195 -11.43 -7.61 -20.26
CA THR A 195 -10.26 -8.29 -19.70
C THR A 195 -9.40 -7.40 -18.82
N GLY A 196 -9.64 -6.08 -18.82
CA GLY A 196 -8.80 -5.13 -18.11
C GLY A 196 -7.33 -5.14 -18.54
N ASP A 197 -6.98 -5.89 -19.59
CA ASP A 197 -5.61 -6.06 -20.08
C ASP A 197 -5.13 -4.75 -20.72
N SER A 198 -4.47 -3.92 -19.91
CA SER A 198 -3.94 -2.60 -20.30
C SER A 198 -2.46 -2.63 -20.69
N GLU A 199 -1.82 -3.81 -20.66
CA GLU A 199 -0.41 -3.97 -21.04
C GLU A 199 -0.14 -3.39 -22.43
N GLN A 200 0.88 -2.56 -22.57
CA GLN A 200 1.29 -2.00 -23.87
C GLN A 200 2.29 -2.93 -24.57
N SER A 201 1.84 -4.14 -24.93
CA SER A 201 2.68 -5.12 -25.60
C SER A 201 2.07 -5.63 -26.92
N PRO A 202 2.88 -6.03 -27.90
CA PRO A 202 2.38 -6.68 -29.11
C PRO A 202 1.64 -7.99 -28.83
N SER A 203 2.05 -8.75 -27.81
CA SER A 203 1.41 -10.00 -27.39
C SER A 203 -0.02 -9.77 -26.92
N ARG A 204 -0.25 -8.74 -26.12
CA ARG A 204 -1.60 -8.33 -25.72
C ARG A 204 -2.51 -8.06 -26.94
N LYS A 205 -2.02 -7.27 -27.90
CA LYS A 205 -2.83 -6.95 -29.11
C LYS A 205 -3.15 -8.19 -29.94
N ILE A 206 -2.26 -9.18 -29.95
CA ILE A 206 -2.53 -10.46 -30.63
C ILE A 206 -3.61 -11.25 -29.88
N ARG A 207 -3.52 -11.34 -28.52
CA ARG A 207 -4.58 -11.99 -27.72
C ARG A 207 -5.93 -11.29 -27.90
N GLU A 208 -5.97 -9.96 -27.86
CA GLU A 208 -7.17 -9.17 -28.12
C GLU A 208 -7.81 -9.49 -29.49
N ILE A 209 -7.00 -9.60 -30.54
CA ILE A 209 -7.47 -9.96 -31.90
C ILE A 209 -8.12 -11.36 -31.91
N PHE A 210 -7.46 -12.38 -31.34
CA PHE A 210 -8.00 -13.73 -31.31
C PHE A 210 -9.29 -13.81 -30.49
N ARG A 211 -9.32 -13.20 -29.30
CA ARG A 211 -10.52 -13.14 -28.45
C ARG A 211 -11.68 -12.42 -29.16
N ALA A 212 -11.41 -11.33 -29.87
CA ALA A 212 -12.44 -10.62 -30.64
C ALA A 212 -13.01 -11.50 -31.75
N MET A 213 -12.17 -12.27 -32.46
CA MET A 213 -12.63 -13.21 -33.50
C MET A 213 -13.44 -14.38 -32.92
N GLU A 214 -13.13 -14.84 -31.71
CA GLU A 214 -13.88 -15.90 -31.03
C GLU A 214 -15.23 -15.39 -30.53
N LEU A 215 -15.26 -14.19 -29.95
CA LEU A 215 -16.48 -13.54 -29.50
C LEU A 215 -17.49 -13.37 -30.65
N GLU A 216 -17.01 -12.95 -31.84
CA GLU A 216 -17.83 -12.81 -33.04
C GLU A 216 -18.35 -14.14 -33.61
N ARG A 217 -17.68 -15.24 -33.33
CA ARG A 217 -18.17 -16.59 -33.68
C ARG A 217 -19.25 -17.09 -32.74
N ALA A 218 -19.20 -16.65 -31.47
CA ALA A 218 -20.10 -17.13 -30.43
C ALA A 218 -21.38 -16.30 -30.34
N TYR A 219 -21.32 -15.00 -30.66
CA TYR A 219 -22.44 -14.07 -30.42
C TYR A 219 -22.80 -13.23 -31.66
N SER A 220 -24.07 -12.79 -31.72
CA SER A 220 -24.53 -11.88 -32.77
C SER A 220 -23.91 -10.48 -32.63
N LYS A 221 -23.87 -9.72 -33.72
CA LYS A 221 -23.45 -8.31 -33.75
C LYS A 221 -24.25 -7.47 -32.77
N ASP A 222 -25.54 -7.68 -32.70
CA ASP A 222 -26.42 -6.93 -31.79
C ASP A 222 -26.10 -7.24 -30.34
N LYS A 223 -25.84 -8.51 -29.99
CA LYS A 223 -25.44 -8.86 -28.61
C LYS A 223 -24.07 -8.29 -28.25
N ILE A 224 -23.12 -8.25 -29.18
CA ILE A 224 -21.80 -7.63 -28.99
C ILE A 224 -21.95 -6.11 -28.79
N LEU A 225 -22.77 -5.44 -29.61
CA LEU A 225 -23.02 -4.00 -29.47
C LEU A 225 -23.76 -3.67 -28.18
N GLU A 226 -24.79 -4.44 -27.81
CA GLU A 226 -25.50 -4.33 -26.53
C GLU A 226 -24.54 -4.42 -25.36
N THR A 227 -23.72 -5.46 -25.35
CA THR A 227 -22.71 -5.66 -24.31
C THR A 227 -21.72 -4.50 -24.31
N TYR A 228 -21.24 -4.05 -25.47
CA TYR A 228 -20.33 -2.89 -25.55
C TYR A 228 -20.96 -1.63 -24.94
N LEU A 229 -22.20 -1.31 -25.30
CA LEU A 229 -22.91 -0.13 -24.79
C LEU A 229 -23.19 -0.21 -23.27
N ASN A 230 -23.36 -1.41 -22.73
CA ASN A 230 -23.54 -1.64 -21.32
C ASN A 230 -22.21 -1.59 -20.52
N TYR A 231 -21.05 -1.77 -21.16
CA TYR A 231 -19.75 -1.88 -20.48
C TYR A 231 -18.78 -0.72 -20.68
N ILE A 232 -18.98 0.12 -21.69
CA ILE A 232 -18.06 1.21 -22.00
C ILE A 232 -18.14 2.32 -20.97
N GLY A 233 -16.98 2.89 -20.61
CA GLY A 233 -16.88 4.01 -19.67
C GLY A 233 -17.12 5.35 -20.37
N PHE A 234 -17.91 6.21 -19.71
CA PHE A 234 -18.26 7.55 -20.18
C PHE A 234 -17.64 8.68 -19.34
N GLY A 235 -16.62 8.37 -18.53
CA GLY A 235 -15.92 9.34 -17.69
C GLY A 235 -16.51 9.48 -16.29
N GLY A 236 -15.62 9.69 -15.31
CA GLY A 236 -15.98 9.66 -13.91
C GLY A 236 -16.65 8.33 -13.55
N THR A 237 -17.80 8.39 -12.86
CA THR A 237 -18.56 7.22 -12.38
C THR A 237 -19.51 6.63 -13.42
N ALA A 238 -19.69 7.26 -14.60
CA ALA A 238 -20.64 6.79 -15.60
C ALA A 238 -20.10 5.58 -16.40
N ASN A 239 -20.64 4.39 -16.15
CA ASN A 239 -20.34 3.17 -16.88
C ASN A 239 -21.62 2.62 -17.50
N GLY A 240 -21.62 2.38 -18.80
CA GLY A 240 -22.81 2.02 -19.59
C GLY A 240 -23.60 3.22 -20.07
N LEU A 241 -24.30 3.00 -21.19
CA LEU A 241 -25.02 4.05 -21.92
C LEU A 241 -26.16 4.68 -21.11
N GLU A 242 -26.95 3.87 -20.41
CA GLU A 242 -28.08 4.37 -19.60
C GLU A 242 -27.58 5.27 -18.47
N SER A 243 -26.56 4.80 -17.74
CA SER A 243 -25.92 5.57 -16.69
C SER A 243 -25.36 6.92 -17.20
N ALA A 244 -24.75 6.91 -18.37
CA ALA A 244 -24.26 8.14 -18.99
C ALA A 244 -25.41 9.06 -19.42
N SER A 245 -26.49 8.52 -19.99
CA SER A 245 -27.68 9.26 -20.37
C SER A 245 -28.31 9.96 -19.16
N GLN A 246 -28.52 9.22 -18.08
CA GLN A 246 -29.05 9.77 -16.82
C GLN A 246 -28.11 10.84 -16.24
N LYS A 247 -26.81 10.56 -16.18
CA LYS A 247 -25.84 11.51 -15.62
C LYS A 247 -25.76 12.82 -16.38
N TYR A 248 -25.64 12.75 -17.71
CA TYR A 248 -25.37 13.95 -18.51
C TYR A 248 -26.62 14.66 -19.00
N PHE A 249 -27.73 13.93 -19.22
CA PHE A 249 -28.96 14.48 -19.76
C PHE A 249 -30.19 14.29 -18.85
N GLY A 250 -30.10 13.46 -17.81
CA GLY A 250 -31.20 13.24 -16.85
C GLY A 250 -32.40 12.48 -17.44
N LYS A 251 -32.17 11.64 -18.46
CA LYS A 251 -33.20 10.86 -19.12
C LYS A 251 -32.67 9.50 -19.61
N SER A 252 -33.61 8.60 -19.94
CA SER A 252 -33.26 7.27 -20.43
C SER A 252 -32.51 7.34 -21.76
N ALA A 253 -31.62 6.37 -22.02
CA ALA A 253 -30.92 6.22 -23.29
C ALA A 253 -31.88 6.01 -24.46
N SER A 254 -33.06 5.44 -24.22
CA SER A 254 -34.12 5.29 -25.24
C SER A 254 -34.79 6.61 -25.65
N GLU A 255 -34.60 7.68 -24.88
CA GLU A 255 -35.16 9.01 -25.11
C GLU A 255 -34.18 10.02 -25.73
N LEU A 256 -32.92 9.57 -25.95
CA LEU A 256 -31.87 10.43 -26.54
C LEU A 256 -32.21 10.81 -27.96
N ASP A 257 -32.06 12.09 -28.28
CA ASP A 257 -32.10 12.57 -29.64
C ASP A 257 -30.76 12.39 -30.35
N ILE A 258 -30.70 12.75 -31.64
CA ILE A 258 -29.51 12.58 -32.49
C ILE A 258 -28.32 13.39 -31.96
N ALA A 259 -28.57 14.62 -31.47
CA ALA A 259 -27.50 15.50 -31.00
C ALA A 259 -26.92 14.98 -29.67
N GLU A 260 -27.76 14.50 -28.76
CA GLU A 260 -27.39 13.93 -27.48
C GLU A 260 -26.71 12.58 -27.65
N ALA A 261 -27.24 11.68 -28.48
CA ALA A 261 -26.61 10.41 -28.81
C ALA A 261 -25.20 10.60 -29.38
N ALA A 262 -25.02 11.55 -30.29
CA ALA A 262 -23.72 11.90 -30.84
C ALA A 262 -22.78 12.53 -29.81
N SER A 263 -23.30 13.23 -28.80
CA SER A 263 -22.52 13.75 -27.67
C SER A 263 -21.98 12.62 -26.79
N LEU A 264 -22.83 11.63 -26.45
CA LEU A 264 -22.37 10.44 -25.70
C LEU A 264 -21.39 9.60 -26.49
N ALA A 265 -21.63 9.36 -27.79
CA ALA A 265 -20.73 8.63 -28.66
C ALA A 265 -19.37 9.34 -28.92
N ALA A 266 -19.26 10.61 -28.54
CA ALA A 266 -17.99 11.35 -28.56
C ALA A 266 -17.05 10.97 -27.39
N ILE A 267 -17.59 10.51 -26.27
CA ILE A 267 -16.87 10.32 -24.98
C ILE A 267 -15.88 9.15 -25.00
N PRO A 268 -16.21 7.96 -25.55
CA PRO A 268 -15.33 6.77 -25.49
C PRO A 268 -13.93 6.95 -26.04
N LYS A 269 -13.74 7.93 -26.93
CA LYS A 269 -12.42 8.28 -27.47
C LYS A 269 -11.40 8.65 -26.38
N SER A 270 -11.83 9.37 -25.36
CA SER A 270 -11.04 9.77 -24.20
C SER A 270 -11.98 10.17 -23.06
N PRO A 271 -12.48 9.21 -22.27
CA PRO A 271 -13.55 9.45 -21.29
C PRO A 271 -13.25 10.56 -20.29
N GLU A 272 -12.00 10.69 -19.84
CA GLU A 272 -11.59 11.68 -18.85
C GLU A 272 -11.59 13.12 -19.39
N THR A 273 -11.42 13.29 -20.70
CA THR A 273 -11.30 14.63 -21.30
C THR A 273 -12.47 15.02 -22.18
N MET A 274 -13.24 14.03 -22.65
CA MET A 274 -14.36 14.24 -23.57
C MET A 274 -15.73 14.17 -22.88
N ASN A 275 -15.78 13.77 -21.60
CA ASN A 275 -17.05 13.86 -20.87
C ASN A 275 -17.42 15.34 -20.63
N PRO A 276 -18.72 15.66 -20.68
CA PRO A 276 -19.18 17.06 -20.57
C PRO A 276 -18.76 17.76 -19.26
N PHE A 277 -18.55 17.00 -18.18
CA PHE A 277 -18.22 17.53 -16.85
C PHE A 277 -16.72 17.51 -16.55
N ALA A 278 -15.89 17.25 -17.55
CA ALA A 278 -14.43 17.31 -17.39
C ALA A 278 -13.96 18.76 -17.15
N GLY A 279 -13.04 18.93 -16.20
CA GLY A 279 -12.52 20.24 -15.86
C GLY A 279 -11.32 20.15 -14.93
N TYR A 280 -10.95 21.25 -14.34
CA TYR A 280 -9.90 21.35 -13.32
C TYR A 280 -10.22 22.52 -12.37
N THR A 281 -9.72 22.45 -11.16
CA THR A 281 -9.76 23.59 -10.24
C THR A 281 -8.61 24.53 -10.54
N ASP A 282 -8.90 25.79 -10.77
CA ASP A 282 -7.88 26.81 -11.02
C ASP A 282 -7.11 27.12 -9.71
N ASP A 283 -5.80 26.88 -9.71
CA ASP A 283 -4.92 27.01 -8.54
C ASP A 283 -4.84 28.44 -7.98
N GLN A 284 -5.26 29.46 -8.77
CA GLN A 284 -5.20 30.87 -8.37
C GLN A 284 -6.52 31.38 -7.80
N THR A 285 -7.65 30.87 -8.31
CA THR A 285 -8.99 31.34 -7.93
C THR A 285 -9.75 30.36 -7.05
N GLY A 286 -9.34 29.08 -7.01
CA GLY A 286 -10.07 28.01 -6.35
C GLY A 286 -11.38 27.62 -7.07
N GLU A 287 -11.66 28.20 -8.24
CA GLU A 287 -12.90 27.95 -8.97
C GLU A 287 -12.76 26.75 -9.93
N TRP A 288 -13.85 25.98 -10.06
CA TRP A 288 -13.93 24.89 -11.04
C TRP A 288 -14.10 25.42 -12.47
N VAL A 289 -13.17 25.07 -13.36
CA VAL A 289 -13.20 25.43 -14.78
C VAL A 289 -13.61 24.22 -15.60
N ASN A 290 -14.84 24.19 -16.11
CA ASN A 290 -15.30 23.15 -17.02
C ASN A 290 -14.67 23.32 -18.41
N THR A 291 -13.96 22.30 -18.88
CA THR A 291 -13.39 22.23 -20.24
C THR A 291 -14.04 21.15 -21.09
N GLY A 292 -14.90 20.34 -20.48
CA GLY A 292 -15.52 19.18 -21.10
C GLY A 292 -16.58 19.54 -22.12
N HIS A 293 -17.42 20.52 -21.83
CA HIS A 293 -18.49 20.97 -22.74
C HIS A 293 -17.96 21.30 -24.12
N GLU A 294 -16.89 22.11 -24.21
CA GLU A 294 -16.34 22.51 -25.53
C GLU A 294 -15.68 21.32 -26.24
N LYS A 295 -14.88 20.51 -25.53
CA LYS A 295 -14.20 19.36 -26.12
C LYS A 295 -15.20 18.32 -26.63
N ASN A 296 -16.22 18.03 -25.85
CA ASN A 296 -17.32 17.13 -26.22
C ASN A 296 -18.04 17.66 -27.47
N ARG A 297 -18.45 18.94 -27.44
CA ARG A 297 -19.14 19.56 -28.60
C ARG A 297 -18.31 19.49 -29.88
N ASN A 298 -17.01 19.70 -29.78
CA ASN A 298 -16.13 19.62 -30.97
C ASN A 298 -16.05 18.19 -31.54
N ARG A 299 -16.01 17.18 -30.64
CA ARG A 299 -16.01 15.77 -31.04
C ARG A 299 -17.38 15.29 -31.50
N GLN A 300 -18.47 15.77 -30.91
CA GLN A 300 -19.85 15.50 -31.34
C GLN A 300 -20.09 15.92 -32.82
N LYS A 301 -19.56 17.08 -33.23
CA LYS A 301 -19.64 17.51 -34.66
C LYS A 301 -19.01 16.48 -35.59
N TYR A 302 -17.91 15.86 -35.16
CA TYR A 302 -17.29 14.79 -35.94
C TYR A 302 -18.18 13.55 -36.00
N VAL A 303 -18.79 13.15 -34.89
CA VAL A 303 -19.71 11.99 -34.84
C VAL A 303 -20.90 12.23 -35.77
N LEU A 304 -21.55 13.39 -35.68
CA LEU A 304 -22.67 13.78 -36.55
C LEU A 304 -22.28 13.74 -38.01
N TRP A 305 -21.07 14.23 -38.34
CA TRP A 305 -20.58 14.16 -39.74
C TRP A 305 -20.36 12.70 -40.18
N GLN A 306 -19.87 11.81 -39.32
CA GLN A 306 -19.74 10.38 -39.62
C GLN A 306 -21.11 9.73 -39.82
N MET A 307 -22.09 10.02 -38.95
CA MET A 307 -23.46 9.53 -39.14
C MET A 307 -24.06 9.94 -40.49
N TYR A 308 -23.87 11.19 -40.87
CA TYR A 308 -24.32 11.69 -42.18
C TYR A 308 -23.60 11.02 -43.35
N THR A 309 -22.28 10.93 -43.31
CA THR A 309 -21.48 10.37 -44.42
C THR A 309 -21.67 8.87 -44.60
N ASN A 310 -22.00 8.15 -43.53
CA ASN A 310 -22.33 6.72 -43.53
C ASN A 310 -23.83 6.47 -43.81
N GLY A 311 -24.65 7.52 -43.97
CA GLY A 311 -26.05 7.40 -44.32
C GLY A 311 -27.01 7.06 -43.20
N ALA A 312 -26.55 7.10 -41.93
CA ALA A 312 -27.35 6.88 -40.72
C ALA A 312 -28.36 8.02 -40.47
N ILE A 313 -28.02 9.23 -40.89
CA ILE A 313 -28.91 10.40 -40.81
C ILE A 313 -28.93 11.17 -42.15
N THR A 314 -30.04 11.86 -42.42
CA THR A 314 -30.15 12.74 -43.56
C THR A 314 -29.38 14.05 -43.37
N TYR A 315 -29.15 14.80 -44.45
CA TYR A 315 -28.51 16.12 -44.39
C TYR A 315 -29.29 17.11 -43.50
N ASP A 316 -30.62 17.08 -43.56
CA ASP A 316 -31.47 17.98 -42.77
C ASP A 316 -31.35 17.64 -41.26
N GLN A 317 -31.38 16.35 -40.88
CA GLN A 317 -31.16 15.89 -39.51
C GLN A 317 -29.76 16.28 -39.02
N TYR A 318 -28.72 16.10 -39.88
CA TYR A 318 -27.36 16.53 -39.56
C TYR A 318 -27.29 18.04 -39.25
N GLN A 319 -27.91 18.88 -40.08
CA GLN A 319 -27.94 20.33 -39.87
C GLN A 319 -28.73 20.73 -38.62
N GLN A 320 -29.85 20.04 -38.34
CA GLN A 320 -30.63 20.25 -37.14
C GLN A 320 -29.79 19.92 -35.88
N ALA A 321 -29.22 18.75 -35.78
CA ALA A 321 -28.40 18.30 -34.65
C ALA A 321 -27.15 19.18 -34.44
N LEU A 322 -26.53 19.69 -35.54
CA LEU A 322 -25.41 20.63 -35.43
C LEU A 322 -25.80 21.97 -34.80
N ASN A 323 -27.04 22.43 -34.97
CA ASN A 323 -27.49 23.71 -34.43
C ASN A 323 -28.22 23.56 -33.09
N GLU A 324 -28.46 22.35 -32.66
CA GLU A 324 -29.14 22.04 -31.42
C GLU A 324 -28.29 22.40 -30.23
N LYS A 325 -28.92 23.02 -29.20
CA LYS A 325 -28.29 23.33 -27.91
C LYS A 325 -28.45 22.14 -26.99
N LEU A 326 -27.34 21.53 -26.58
CA LEU A 326 -27.37 20.51 -25.58
C LEU A 326 -27.63 21.12 -24.21
N ILE A 327 -28.52 20.51 -23.42
CA ILE A 327 -28.85 20.90 -22.06
C ILE A 327 -28.35 19.78 -21.13
N PHE A 328 -27.23 20.03 -20.49
CA PHE A 328 -26.63 19.08 -19.56
C PHE A 328 -27.21 19.29 -18.15
N THR A 329 -27.16 18.25 -17.31
CA THR A 329 -27.70 18.27 -15.94
C THR A 329 -26.96 19.26 -15.01
N ASP A 330 -25.72 19.65 -15.33
CA ASP A 330 -24.95 20.65 -14.59
C ASP A 330 -25.33 22.12 -14.96
N SER A 331 -26.08 22.30 -16.05
CA SER A 331 -26.47 23.66 -16.54
C SER A 331 -27.55 24.30 -15.65
N ASP A 332 -27.47 25.64 -15.56
CA ASP A 332 -28.48 26.45 -14.86
C ASP A 332 -29.89 26.25 -15.44
N GLU A 333 -29.98 26.01 -16.74
CA GLU A 333 -31.24 25.77 -17.45
C GLU A 333 -31.90 24.46 -17.02
N TYR A 334 -31.11 23.38 -16.89
CA TYR A 334 -31.59 22.10 -16.39
C TYR A 334 -32.01 22.21 -14.92
N LYS A 335 -31.19 22.79 -14.05
CA LYS A 335 -31.49 23.02 -12.64
C LYS A 335 -32.73 23.86 -12.39
N ALA A 336 -32.95 24.89 -13.23
CA ALA A 336 -34.15 25.71 -13.16
C ALA A 336 -35.43 24.94 -13.55
N ALA A 337 -35.32 24.00 -14.51
CA ALA A 337 -36.42 23.15 -14.94
C ALA A 337 -36.70 21.98 -13.95
N HIS A 338 -35.68 21.57 -13.17
CA HIS A 338 -35.73 20.45 -12.24
C HIS A 338 -35.29 20.87 -10.82
N PRO A 339 -36.03 21.72 -10.10
CA PRO A 339 -35.60 22.30 -8.82
C PRO A 339 -35.46 21.27 -7.68
N ASP A 340 -36.00 20.07 -7.86
CA ASP A 340 -35.90 18.98 -6.90
C ASP A 340 -34.83 17.92 -7.24
N ALA A 341 -34.15 18.08 -8.39
CA ALA A 341 -33.14 17.12 -8.85
C ALA A 341 -31.93 17.01 -7.89
N ASP A 342 -31.59 18.07 -7.17
CA ASP A 342 -30.54 18.04 -6.14
C ASP A 342 -30.99 17.37 -4.84
N LYS A 343 -32.33 17.30 -4.58
CA LYS A 343 -32.87 16.60 -3.42
C LYS A 343 -32.94 15.08 -3.64
N GLU A 344 -33.14 14.64 -4.88
CA GLU A 344 -33.09 13.23 -5.24
C GLU A 344 -31.66 12.69 -5.24
N LYS A 345 -30.66 13.54 -5.62
CA LYS A 345 -29.24 13.16 -5.52
C LYS A 345 -28.74 12.95 -4.09
N THR A 346 -29.35 13.60 -3.09
CA THR A 346 -29.05 13.36 -1.66
C THR A 346 -29.73 12.10 -1.11
N GLN A 347 -30.64 11.45 -1.86
CA GLN A 347 -31.21 10.14 -1.52
C GLN A 347 -30.57 8.97 -2.30
N ASP A 348 -29.75 9.25 -3.32
CA ASP A 348 -28.89 8.24 -3.93
C ASP A 348 -27.58 8.13 -3.11
N GLY A 349 -27.84 7.72 -1.84
CA GLY A 349 -26.82 7.55 -0.84
C GLY A 349 -25.94 6.35 -1.14
N SER A 350 -24.92 6.54 -1.95
CA SER A 350 -23.71 5.78 -1.70
C SER A 350 -23.16 6.33 -0.39
N ALA A 351 -23.49 5.67 0.74
CA ALA A 351 -22.82 5.93 2.01
C ALA A 351 -21.32 5.94 1.75
N ALA A 352 -20.61 6.92 2.32
CA ALA A 352 -19.16 6.95 2.23
C ALA A 352 -18.59 5.58 2.60
N THR A 353 -17.60 5.11 1.86
CA THR A 353 -16.88 3.87 2.20
C THR A 353 -16.27 3.98 3.60
N SER A 354 -16.19 2.87 4.34
CA SER A 354 -15.53 2.85 5.66
C SER A 354 -14.01 3.11 5.51
N TRP A 355 -13.34 3.46 6.60
CA TRP A 355 -11.89 3.65 6.63
C TRP A 355 -11.12 2.42 6.15
N ILE A 356 -11.61 1.23 6.51
CA ILE A 356 -11.03 -0.05 6.12
C ILE A 356 -11.18 -0.33 4.63
N VAL A 357 -12.33 -0.02 4.07
CA VAL A 357 -12.58 -0.19 2.63
C VAL A 357 -11.64 0.70 1.83
N ASP A 358 -11.50 1.97 2.20
CA ASP A 358 -10.57 2.88 1.52
C ASP A 358 -9.12 2.39 1.63
N ALA A 359 -8.70 1.97 2.82
CA ALA A 359 -7.34 1.48 3.04
C ALA A 359 -7.06 0.20 2.23
N ALA A 360 -8.02 -0.73 2.16
CA ALA A 360 -7.90 -1.95 1.34
C ALA A 360 -7.81 -1.64 -0.16
N LEU A 361 -8.59 -0.66 -0.64
CA LEU A 361 -8.53 -0.21 -2.02
C LEU A 361 -7.16 0.42 -2.35
N TYR A 362 -6.59 1.23 -1.45
CA TYR A 362 -5.27 1.82 -1.64
C TYR A 362 -4.16 0.77 -1.61
N GLU A 363 -4.19 -0.21 -0.68
CA GLU A 363 -3.19 -1.28 -0.61
C GLU A 363 -3.17 -2.13 -1.90
N VAL A 364 -4.35 -2.53 -2.40
CA VAL A 364 -4.45 -3.25 -3.67
C VAL A 364 -4.05 -2.37 -4.86
N ALA A 365 -4.38 -1.07 -4.82
CA ALA A 365 -3.99 -0.13 -5.86
C ALA A 365 -2.47 0.03 -5.94
N ASP A 366 -1.76 0.11 -4.80
CA ASP A 366 -0.31 0.21 -4.77
C ASP A 366 0.35 -1.04 -5.36
N TYR A 367 -0.15 -2.23 -5.03
CA TYR A 367 0.31 -3.46 -5.67
C TYR A 367 0.10 -3.44 -7.20
N LEU A 368 -1.08 -3.03 -7.67
CA LEU A 368 -1.38 -2.97 -9.10
C LEU A 368 -0.57 -1.89 -9.84
N LYS A 369 -0.27 -0.76 -9.19
CA LYS A 369 0.62 0.28 -9.74
C LYS A 369 1.99 -0.29 -10.08
N ASP A 370 2.58 -1.02 -9.14
CA ASP A 370 3.91 -1.60 -9.31
C ASP A 370 3.93 -2.68 -10.40
N GLN A 371 2.90 -3.54 -10.44
CA GLN A 371 2.79 -4.61 -11.42
C GLN A 371 2.55 -4.12 -12.86
N PHE A 372 1.75 -3.06 -13.02
CA PHE A 372 1.26 -2.62 -14.33
C PHE A 372 1.69 -1.21 -14.72
N ASN A 373 2.53 -0.55 -13.91
CA ASN A 373 2.99 0.83 -14.10
C ASN A 373 1.81 1.81 -14.30
N LEU A 374 0.85 1.77 -13.38
CA LEU A 374 -0.36 2.58 -13.37
C LEU A 374 -0.23 3.79 -12.43
N THR A 375 -1.08 4.81 -12.63
CA THR A 375 -1.34 5.81 -11.58
C THR A 375 -2.30 5.22 -10.53
N THR A 376 -2.40 5.85 -9.36
CA THR A 376 -3.34 5.42 -8.30
C THR A 376 -4.78 5.40 -8.80
N ASP A 377 -5.22 6.45 -9.51
CA ASP A 377 -6.57 6.52 -10.08
C ASP A 377 -6.84 5.42 -11.11
N GLN A 378 -5.85 5.10 -11.94
CA GLN A 378 -5.94 4.00 -12.90
C GLN A 378 -6.04 2.65 -12.21
N ALA A 379 -5.28 2.45 -11.12
CA ALA A 379 -5.32 1.23 -10.33
C ALA A 379 -6.67 1.06 -9.62
N ILE A 380 -7.18 2.10 -8.96
CA ILE A 380 -8.52 2.09 -8.34
C ILE A 380 -9.61 1.85 -9.40
N SER A 381 -9.52 2.52 -10.55
CA SER A 381 -10.44 2.28 -11.67
C SER A 381 -10.38 0.83 -12.16
N ARG A 382 -9.19 0.21 -12.16
CA ARG A 382 -9.01 -1.20 -12.49
C ARG A 382 -9.63 -2.11 -11.43
N ILE A 383 -9.46 -1.81 -10.13
CA ILE A 383 -10.10 -2.56 -9.05
C ILE A 383 -11.61 -2.51 -9.21
N ASN A 384 -12.18 -1.34 -9.42
CA ASN A 384 -13.62 -1.14 -9.55
C ASN A 384 -14.25 -1.92 -10.72
N ARG A 385 -13.46 -2.27 -11.75
CA ARG A 385 -13.93 -2.96 -12.96
C ARG A 385 -13.47 -4.41 -13.06
N GLY A 386 -12.53 -4.83 -12.21
CA GLY A 386 -11.77 -6.06 -12.42
C GLY A 386 -12.37 -7.31 -11.76
N GLY A 387 -13.48 -7.18 -11.02
CA GLY A 387 -14.12 -8.33 -10.36
C GLY A 387 -13.22 -8.99 -9.31
N TYR A 388 -12.43 -8.20 -8.59
CA TYR A 388 -11.52 -8.72 -7.57
C TYR A 388 -12.27 -9.12 -6.31
N GLN A 389 -11.86 -10.25 -5.72
CA GLN A 389 -12.29 -10.69 -4.40
C GLN A 389 -11.15 -10.36 -3.43
N ILE A 390 -11.32 -9.32 -2.63
CA ILE A 390 -10.30 -8.77 -1.73
C ILE A 390 -10.60 -9.24 -0.31
N TYR A 391 -9.70 -9.98 0.29
CA TYR A 391 -9.84 -10.55 1.62
C TYR A 391 -8.99 -9.76 2.60
N THR A 392 -9.64 -9.14 3.59
CA THR A 392 -8.96 -8.32 4.59
C THR A 392 -8.67 -9.09 5.87
N THR A 393 -7.82 -8.51 6.71
CA THR A 393 -7.42 -9.03 8.02
C THR A 393 -8.26 -8.46 9.17
N VAL A 394 -9.28 -7.66 8.84
CA VAL A 394 -10.07 -6.87 9.79
C VAL A 394 -10.85 -7.73 10.76
N ASN A 395 -10.81 -7.35 12.04
CA ASN A 395 -11.75 -7.79 13.06
C ASN A 395 -12.96 -6.86 13.08
N LEU A 396 -14.11 -7.35 12.61
CA LEU A 396 -15.30 -6.52 12.43
C LEU A 396 -15.86 -5.91 13.71
N ASP A 397 -15.74 -6.62 14.84
CA ASP A 397 -16.27 -6.15 16.12
C ASP A 397 -15.37 -5.05 16.69
N MET A 398 -14.05 -5.23 16.61
CA MET A 398 -13.10 -4.19 16.98
C MET A 398 -13.28 -2.95 16.11
N GLN A 399 -13.41 -3.11 14.80
CA GLN A 399 -13.61 -2.00 13.87
C GLN A 399 -14.85 -1.19 14.21
N LYS A 400 -16.00 -1.85 14.36
CA LYS A 400 -17.26 -1.20 14.75
C LYS A 400 -17.15 -0.47 16.07
N TYR A 401 -16.48 -1.11 17.06
CA TYR A 401 -16.29 -0.52 18.37
C TYR A 401 -15.49 0.78 18.31
N VAL A 402 -14.34 0.76 17.62
CA VAL A 402 -13.50 1.96 17.53
C VAL A 402 -14.13 3.05 16.66
N GLU A 403 -14.81 2.71 15.56
CA GLU A 403 -15.56 3.70 14.77
C GLU A 403 -16.60 4.43 15.60
N GLN A 404 -17.35 3.70 16.45
CA GLN A 404 -18.33 4.33 17.35
C GLN A 404 -17.68 5.30 18.36
N LYS A 405 -16.48 4.97 18.88
CA LYS A 405 -15.74 5.90 19.75
C LYS A 405 -15.33 7.17 19.01
N TYR A 406 -14.94 7.05 17.74
CA TYR A 406 -14.46 8.16 16.92
C TYR A 406 -15.56 9.07 16.36
N LEU A 407 -16.84 8.68 16.41
CA LEU A 407 -17.96 9.55 15.99
C LEU A 407 -18.04 10.86 16.80
N ASP A 408 -17.61 10.84 18.05
CA ASP A 408 -17.59 12.04 18.90
C ASP A 408 -16.23 12.18 19.61
N LEU A 409 -15.53 13.29 19.35
CA LEU A 409 -14.25 13.62 19.98
C LEU A 409 -14.33 13.53 21.51
N ASN A 410 -15.48 13.81 22.12
CA ASN A 410 -15.67 13.73 23.58
C ASN A 410 -15.53 12.30 24.14
N ASN A 411 -15.64 11.26 23.32
CA ASN A 411 -15.33 9.91 23.73
C ASN A 411 -13.82 9.67 23.94
N LEU A 412 -12.98 10.48 23.26
CA LEU A 412 -11.52 10.41 23.31
C LEU A 412 -10.95 11.38 24.34
N VAL A 413 -11.36 12.64 24.22
CA VAL A 413 -10.94 13.78 25.03
C VAL A 413 -12.05 14.83 25.03
N SER A 414 -12.21 15.56 26.14
CA SER A 414 -13.19 16.65 26.18
C SER A 414 -12.89 17.70 25.10
N SER A 415 -13.84 17.89 24.18
CA SER A 415 -13.71 18.84 23.06
C SER A 415 -13.49 20.29 23.53
N ASP A 416 -14.10 20.68 24.64
CA ASP A 416 -13.93 22.04 25.23
C ASP A 416 -12.48 22.32 25.68
N ARG A 417 -11.71 21.28 26.01
CA ARG A 417 -10.31 21.41 26.47
C ARG A 417 -9.33 21.53 25.28
N VAL A 418 -9.75 21.13 24.10
CA VAL A 418 -8.91 21.08 22.87
C VAL A 418 -9.48 21.95 21.75
N ALA A 419 -10.48 22.77 22.04
CA ALA A 419 -11.05 23.71 21.09
C ALA A 419 -10.11 24.89 20.91
N LYS A 420 -9.60 25.11 19.71
CA LYS A 420 -8.78 26.27 19.35
C LYS A 420 -9.67 27.30 18.67
N TRP A 421 -9.88 28.42 19.39
CA TRP A 421 -10.71 29.48 18.89
C TRP A 421 -9.90 30.42 17.97
N GLN A 422 -10.43 30.68 16.78
CA GLN A 422 -9.83 31.58 15.80
C GLN A 422 -10.80 32.69 15.48
N ASP A 423 -10.32 33.94 15.45
CA ASP A 423 -11.10 35.11 15.03
C ASP A 423 -10.84 35.31 13.53
N LEU A 424 -11.64 34.61 12.69
CA LEU A 424 -11.41 34.55 11.25
C LEU A 424 -11.89 35.84 10.53
N ASP A 425 -12.90 36.54 11.08
CA ASP A 425 -13.44 37.77 10.48
C ASP A 425 -12.96 39.04 11.16
N GLY A 426 -12.24 38.94 12.30
CA GLY A 426 -11.63 40.05 13.01
C GLY A 426 -12.62 40.91 13.80
N ASP A 427 -13.81 40.40 14.11
CA ASP A 427 -14.86 41.11 14.81
C ASP A 427 -14.75 40.99 16.35
N GLY A 428 -13.87 40.14 16.84
CA GLY A 428 -13.64 39.87 18.27
C GLY A 428 -14.74 39.02 18.93
N VAL A 429 -15.62 38.37 18.14
CA VAL A 429 -16.70 37.52 18.62
C VAL A 429 -16.49 36.11 18.04
N TYR A 430 -16.10 35.15 18.86
CA TYR A 430 -15.87 33.79 18.45
C TYR A 430 -17.18 33.05 18.22
N THR A 431 -17.36 32.48 17.02
CA THR A 431 -18.50 31.65 16.64
C THR A 431 -18.14 30.19 16.56
N LYS A 432 -19.13 29.27 16.50
CA LYS A 432 -18.87 27.83 16.31
C LYS A 432 -18.19 27.52 14.98
N ALA A 433 -18.30 28.39 13.99
CA ALA A 433 -17.64 28.24 12.70
C ALA A 433 -16.13 28.59 12.77
N GLU A 434 -15.69 29.21 13.86
CA GLU A 434 -14.33 29.68 14.09
C GLU A 434 -13.57 28.83 15.11
N VAL A 435 -14.07 27.61 15.38
CA VAL A 435 -13.43 26.66 16.28
C VAL A 435 -12.79 25.55 15.47
N GLU A 436 -11.49 25.41 15.61
CA GLU A 436 -10.75 24.26 15.12
C GLU A 436 -10.64 23.19 16.22
N TYR A 437 -10.99 21.95 15.90
CA TYR A 437 -10.81 20.79 16.76
C TYR A 437 -9.67 19.91 16.24
N PRO A 438 -8.87 19.29 17.15
CA PRO A 438 -7.85 18.37 16.69
C PRO A 438 -8.48 17.12 16.07
N GLN A 439 -7.72 16.52 15.17
CA GLN A 439 -7.98 15.22 14.60
C GLN A 439 -7.32 14.14 15.47
N SER A 440 -7.80 12.92 15.31
CA SER A 440 -7.21 11.74 15.93
C SER A 440 -7.28 10.57 14.96
N ALA A 441 -6.33 9.65 15.07
CA ALA A 441 -6.31 8.42 14.32
C ALA A 441 -6.01 7.24 15.23
N PHE A 442 -6.42 6.05 14.80
CA PHE A 442 -6.23 4.78 15.51
C PHE A 442 -5.85 3.67 14.55
N VAL A 443 -4.92 2.81 14.96
CA VAL A 443 -4.59 1.56 14.28
C VAL A 443 -4.40 0.47 15.33
N ALA A 444 -4.94 -0.72 15.08
CA ALA A 444 -4.64 -1.96 15.82
C ALA A 444 -4.16 -3.04 14.86
N MET A 445 -3.15 -3.80 15.31
CA MET A 445 -2.55 -4.90 14.54
C MET A 445 -2.38 -6.13 15.44
N ASP A 446 -2.50 -7.31 14.85
CA ASP A 446 -2.03 -8.52 15.50
C ASP A 446 -0.49 -8.61 15.49
N TYR A 447 0.03 -9.67 16.09
CA TYR A 447 1.47 -9.89 16.16
C TYR A 447 2.07 -10.56 14.92
N ASN A 448 1.30 -10.67 13.82
CA ASN A 448 1.76 -11.03 12.48
C ASN A 448 1.71 -9.82 11.51
N GLY A 449 1.46 -8.62 12.03
CA GLY A 449 1.38 -7.38 11.24
C GLY A 449 0.05 -7.20 10.50
N GLN A 450 -0.95 -8.02 10.80
CA GLN A 450 -2.29 -7.93 10.22
C GLN A 450 -3.06 -6.78 10.88
N ILE A 451 -3.55 -5.83 10.10
CA ILE A 451 -4.35 -4.71 10.60
C ILE A 451 -5.75 -5.21 10.98
N LEU A 452 -6.07 -5.12 12.26
CA LEU A 452 -7.34 -5.57 12.84
C LEU A 452 -8.43 -4.48 12.80
N ALA A 453 -8.01 -3.23 13.01
CA ALA A 453 -8.91 -2.08 12.98
C ALA A 453 -8.15 -0.80 12.67
N MET A 454 -8.83 0.16 12.02
CA MET A 454 -8.27 1.45 11.66
C MET A 454 -9.35 2.52 11.59
N VAL A 455 -9.06 3.71 12.14
CA VAL A 455 -9.85 4.91 11.95
C VAL A 455 -8.92 6.07 11.61
N GLY A 456 -9.23 6.78 10.54
CA GLY A 456 -8.37 7.82 9.98
C GLY A 456 -8.62 9.23 10.47
N ALA A 457 -9.78 9.54 11.05
CA ALA A 457 -10.11 10.85 11.57
C ALA A 457 -11.28 10.79 12.56
N THR A 458 -11.51 11.88 13.32
CA THR A 458 -12.66 12.04 14.21
C THR A 458 -13.89 12.54 13.45
N GLY A 459 -15.09 12.17 13.94
CA GLY A 459 -16.38 12.53 13.34
C GLY A 459 -16.89 11.50 12.34
N GLU A 460 -18.06 11.78 11.76
CA GLU A 460 -18.66 10.94 10.74
C GLU A 460 -17.87 11.06 9.42
N LYS A 461 -17.52 9.93 8.83
CA LYS A 461 -16.88 9.90 7.52
C LYS A 461 -17.92 10.16 6.43
N THR A 462 -17.79 11.27 5.73
CA THR A 462 -18.76 11.75 4.73
C THR A 462 -18.34 11.54 3.28
N GLU A 463 -17.07 11.23 3.04
CA GLU A 463 -16.51 11.07 1.69
C GLU A 463 -15.72 9.76 1.58
N SER A 464 -15.80 9.12 0.41
CA SER A 464 -14.97 7.96 0.06
C SER A 464 -13.58 8.39 -0.36
N LEU A 465 -12.58 7.55 -0.08
CA LEU A 465 -11.16 7.77 -0.44
C LEU A 465 -10.60 9.10 0.09
N CYS A 466 -11.12 9.57 1.22
CA CYS A 466 -10.67 10.80 1.85
C CYS A 466 -9.36 10.61 2.64
N TRP A 467 -8.80 11.72 3.11
CA TRP A 467 -7.54 11.75 3.84
C TRP A 467 -7.60 10.92 5.12
N ASN A 468 -6.63 10.00 5.29
CA ASN A 468 -6.52 9.09 6.43
C ASN A 468 -5.27 9.43 7.26
N TYR A 469 -5.44 10.04 8.44
CA TYR A 469 -4.32 10.41 9.32
C TYR A 469 -3.55 9.21 9.89
N ALA A 470 -4.09 7.99 9.79
CA ALA A 470 -3.38 6.81 10.25
C ALA A 470 -2.30 6.34 9.26
N THR A 471 -2.55 6.49 7.94
CA THR A 471 -1.72 5.92 6.87
C THR A 471 -1.09 6.93 5.93
N MET A 472 -1.70 8.13 5.79
CA MET A 472 -1.27 9.13 4.79
C MET A 472 -0.55 10.33 5.39
N GLU A 473 -0.66 10.55 6.70
CA GLU A 473 -0.08 11.72 7.36
C GLU A 473 1.09 11.34 8.27
N PRO A 474 2.34 11.53 7.83
CA PRO A 474 3.50 11.33 8.70
C PRO A 474 3.53 12.39 9.81
N ARG A 475 3.58 11.96 11.08
CA ARG A 475 3.64 12.81 12.26
C ARG A 475 4.89 12.52 13.08
N GLN A 476 5.30 13.48 13.90
CA GLN A 476 6.44 13.31 14.78
C GLN A 476 6.08 12.31 15.89
N PRO A 477 6.79 11.18 16.03
CA PRO A 477 6.48 10.17 17.04
C PRO A 477 6.86 10.60 18.45
N GLY A 478 7.72 11.61 18.61
CA GLY A 478 8.24 12.00 19.89
C GLY A 478 8.93 10.82 20.60
N SER A 479 8.74 10.71 21.90
CA SER A 479 9.40 9.67 22.72
C SER A 479 8.93 8.24 22.46
N THR A 480 7.91 8.00 21.64
CA THR A 480 7.54 6.62 21.24
C THR A 480 8.60 5.98 20.36
N ILE A 481 9.48 6.74 19.74
CA ILE A 481 10.57 6.20 18.93
C ILE A 481 11.65 5.48 19.75
N LYS A 482 11.84 5.84 21.03
CA LYS A 482 12.97 5.40 21.86
C LYS A 482 13.14 3.87 21.96
N PRO A 483 12.08 3.07 22.19
CA PRO A 483 12.19 1.61 22.18
C PRO A 483 12.59 1.04 20.82
N LEU A 484 12.18 1.69 19.73
CA LEU A 484 12.38 1.24 18.34
C LEU A 484 13.77 1.61 17.80
N THR A 485 14.53 2.39 18.52
CA THR A 485 15.83 2.94 18.14
C THR A 485 16.89 2.58 19.17
N THR A 486 17.21 3.50 20.07
CA THR A 486 18.35 3.43 20.97
C THR A 486 18.26 2.34 22.00
N TYR A 487 17.12 2.20 22.70
CA TYR A 487 16.97 1.17 23.75
C TYR A 487 16.91 -0.24 23.15
N GLY A 488 16.19 -0.41 22.03
CA GLY A 488 16.09 -1.70 21.34
C GLY A 488 17.45 -2.21 20.89
N LEU A 489 18.20 -1.37 20.18
CA LEU A 489 19.55 -1.74 19.73
C LEU A 489 20.54 -1.92 20.88
N ALA A 490 20.44 -1.12 21.94
CA ALA A 490 21.34 -1.23 23.09
C ALA A 490 21.12 -2.55 23.86
N LEU A 491 19.86 -2.97 24.02
CA LEU A 491 19.53 -4.29 24.59
C LEU A 491 19.96 -5.43 23.68
N GLU A 492 19.73 -5.30 22.38
CA GLU A 492 20.09 -6.33 21.39
C GLU A 492 21.59 -6.61 21.40
N ASN A 493 22.40 -5.56 21.50
CA ASN A 493 23.86 -5.65 21.52
C ASN A 493 24.45 -5.91 22.92
N ASP A 494 23.64 -6.24 23.95
CA ASP A 494 24.07 -6.42 25.33
C ASP A 494 24.84 -5.22 25.94
N LEU A 495 24.68 -4.02 25.33
CA LEU A 495 25.27 -2.77 25.81
C LEU A 495 24.64 -2.37 27.15
N ILE A 496 23.35 -2.59 27.29
CA ILE A 496 22.58 -2.35 28.52
C ILE A 496 21.86 -3.60 28.97
N HIS A 497 21.50 -3.61 30.26
CA HIS A 497 20.55 -4.54 30.86
C HIS A 497 19.54 -3.75 31.69
N TRP A 498 18.51 -4.40 32.22
CA TRP A 498 17.42 -3.82 32.98
C TRP A 498 17.83 -2.72 33.96
N GLY A 499 18.86 -2.98 34.77
CA GLY A 499 19.30 -2.06 35.79
C GLY A 499 20.64 -1.35 35.47
N SER A 500 21.14 -1.33 34.24
CA SER A 500 22.33 -0.55 33.85
C SER A 500 22.16 0.91 34.28
N ILE A 501 23.22 1.51 34.82
CA ILE A 501 23.16 2.84 35.41
C ILE A 501 23.76 3.87 34.44
N TYR A 502 23.00 4.89 34.16
CA TYR A 502 23.41 6.08 33.42
C TYR A 502 23.17 7.31 34.28
N LYS A 503 23.94 8.36 34.08
CA LYS A 503 23.68 9.63 34.73
C LYS A 503 22.72 10.46 33.87
N ASP A 504 21.83 11.17 34.53
CA ASP A 504 20.98 12.17 33.89
C ASP A 504 21.83 13.39 33.55
N GLU A 505 22.61 13.29 32.49
CA GLU A 505 23.51 14.32 31.97
C GLU A 505 23.37 14.44 30.45
N PRO A 506 23.39 15.65 29.89
CA PRO A 506 23.39 15.83 28.45
C PRO A 506 24.72 15.39 27.83
N ILE A 507 24.69 15.07 26.53
CA ILE A 507 25.87 14.91 25.70
C ILE A 507 26.26 16.27 25.11
N GLU A 508 27.44 16.36 24.51
CA GLU A 508 27.87 17.52 23.75
C GLU A 508 27.61 17.28 22.25
N VAL A 509 26.82 18.16 21.64
CA VAL A 509 26.54 18.17 20.21
C VAL A 509 26.87 19.56 19.66
N ASP A 510 27.79 19.67 18.71
CA ASP A 510 28.26 20.92 18.12
C ASP A 510 28.68 21.99 19.17
N GLY A 511 29.34 21.54 20.26
CA GLY A 511 29.82 22.41 21.33
C GLY A 511 28.74 22.91 22.29
N LYS A 512 27.54 22.30 22.25
CA LYS A 512 26.42 22.62 23.13
C LYS A 512 25.93 21.38 23.86
N ALA A 513 25.56 21.59 25.13
CA ALA A 513 24.92 20.54 25.92
C ALA A 513 23.50 20.23 25.38
N TRP A 514 23.24 18.97 25.08
CA TRP A 514 21.98 18.48 24.52
C TRP A 514 21.76 17.00 24.93
N PRO A 515 20.52 16.52 25.13
CA PRO A 515 19.25 17.23 25.19
C PRO A 515 18.94 17.74 26.62
N THR A 516 17.77 18.39 26.76
CA THR A 516 17.12 18.63 28.04
C THR A 516 15.99 17.61 28.26
N ASN A 517 15.63 17.37 29.53
CA ASN A 517 14.45 16.58 29.85
C ASN A 517 13.18 17.43 29.83
N TYR A 518 12.04 16.79 29.55
CA TYR A 518 10.75 17.46 29.68
C TYR A 518 10.40 17.67 31.15
N SER A 519 9.84 18.83 31.50
CA SER A 519 9.26 19.14 32.80
C SER A 519 7.87 19.72 32.60
N GLU A 520 6.89 19.26 33.38
CA GLU A 520 5.53 19.82 33.39
C GLU A 520 5.55 21.28 33.94
N ASP A 521 6.56 21.62 34.70
CA ASP A 521 6.79 22.99 35.19
C ASP A 521 7.74 23.70 34.24
N SER A 522 7.20 24.54 33.34
CA SER A 522 7.92 25.25 32.26
C SER A 522 9.10 26.13 32.74
N SER A 523 9.34 26.24 34.05
CA SER A 523 10.40 27.02 34.65
C SER A 523 11.72 26.29 34.87
N ALA A 524 11.77 24.95 34.71
CA ALA A 524 12.97 24.17 34.93
C ALA A 524 13.02 22.92 34.06
N MET A 525 13.61 23.03 32.88
CA MET A 525 14.17 21.88 32.17
C MET A 525 15.34 21.33 33.01
N SER A 526 15.05 20.54 34.04
CA SER A 526 16.05 20.19 35.02
C SER A 526 16.73 18.87 34.69
N ILE A 527 17.98 18.98 34.32
CA ILE A 527 18.92 17.87 34.42
C ILE A 527 19.13 17.58 35.92
N SER A 528 18.82 16.39 36.38
CA SER A 528 18.90 16.02 37.79
C SER A 528 20.30 15.65 38.23
N HIS A 529 21.21 15.33 37.30
CA HIS A 529 22.56 14.79 37.56
C HIS A 529 22.59 13.51 38.40
N LYS A 530 21.42 12.85 38.57
CA LYS A 530 21.29 11.61 39.35
C LYS A 530 21.66 10.41 38.48
N GLU A 531 22.07 9.35 39.15
CA GLU A 531 22.18 8.03 38.54
C GLU A 531 20.79 7.44 38.37
N LEU A 532 20.48 7.05 37.15
CA LEU A 532 19.23 6.44 36.75
C LEU A 532 19.50 5.02 36.26
N LYS A 533 18.66 4.08 36.66
CA LYS A 533 18.65 2.76 36.02
C LYS A 533 17.86 2.81 34.73
N ILE A 534 18.16 1.92 33.77
CA ILE A 534 17.50 1.90 32.44
C ILE A 534 15.98 1.85 32.58
N TYR A 535 15.42 0.99 33.44
CA TYR A 535 13.97 0.94 33.65
C TYR A 535 13.42 2.29 34.15
N GLN A 536 14.09 3.00 35.05
CA GLN A 536 13.69 4.31 35.58
C GLN A 536 13.77 5.40 34.48
N ALA A 537 14.79 5.32 33.62
CA ALA A 537 14.99 6.26 32.56
C ALA A 537 13.89 6.13 31.45
N LEU A 538 13.49 4.90 31.12
CA LEU A 538 12.43 4.62 30.17
C LEU A 538 11.04 4.90 30.77
N GLU A 539 10.80 4.51 32.03
CA GLU A 539 9.58 4.76 32.81
C GLU A 539 9.19 6.24 32.80
N LYS A 540 10.16 7.12 33.07
CA LYS A 540 9.97 8.59 33.11
C LYS A 540 10.29 9.26 31.77
N SER A 541 10.64 8.50 30.75
CA SER A 541 10.93 9.00 29.41
C SER A 541 12.04 10.05 29.32
N TYR A 542 13.09 9.93 30.16
CA TYR A 542 14.24 10.83 30.11
C TYR A 542 14.83 10.90 28.68
N ASN A 543 15.33 12.09 28.28
CA ASN A 543 15.94 12.31 26.97
C ASN A 543 17.47 12.10 26.99
N THR A 544 18.11 12.33 28.12
CA THR A 544 19.57 12.27 28.28
C THR A 544 20.11 10.86 28.09
N VAL A 545 19.43 9.84 28.60
CA VAL A 545 19.90 8.46 28.51
C VAL A 545 19.89 7.93 27.07
N PRO A 546 18.80 8.05 26.27
CA PRO A 546 18.85 7.63 24.87
C PRO A 546 19.85 8.43 24.02
N ALA A 547 20.16 9.70 24.39
CA ALA A 547 21.20 10.46 23.71
C ALA A 547 22.59 9.88 23.95
N GLN A 548 22.90 9.49 25.21
CA GLN A 548 24.15 8.82 25.57
C GLN A 548 24.24 7.44 24.87
N LEU A 549 23.14 6.65 24.86
CA LEU A 549 23.10 5.37 24.15
C LEU A 549 23.34 5.55 22.63
N CYS A 550 22.74 6.57 22.01
CA CYS A 550 22.96 6.88 20.61
C CYS A 550 24.42 7.28 20.33
N GLN A 551 25.06 7.98 21.24
CA GLN A 551 26.47 8.35 21.14
C GLN A 551 27.37 7.11 21.19
N GLU A 552 27.11 6.17 22.10
CA GLU A 552 27.88 4.92 22.24
C GLU A 552 27.66 3.99 21.03
N LEU A 553 26.42 3.87 20.53
CA LEU A 553 26.07 3.02 19.40
C LEU A 553 26.44 3.63 18.05
N THR A 554 26.47 4.93 17.93
CA THR A 554 26.55 5.79 16.76
C THR A 554 25.17 5.99 16.05
N PRO A 555 24.85 7.21 15.60
CA PRO A 555 23.58 7.48 14.90
C PRO A 555 23.34 6.60 13.69
N GLN A 556 24.39 6.28 12.90
CA GLN A 556 24.23 5.43 11.72
C GLN A 556 23.74 4.02 12.05
N LYS A 557 24.32 3.37 13.08
CA LYS A 557 23.89 2.02 13.48
C LYS A 557 22.47 2.01 14.04
N VAL A 558 22.09 3.06 14.77
CA VAL A 558 20.74 3.21 15.30
C VAL A 558 19.75 3.41 14.15
N PHE A 559 20.08 4.23 13.15
CA PHE A 559 19.30 4.42 11.95
C PHE A 559 19.13 3.12 11.16
N ASP A 560 20.24 2.41 10.90
CA ASP A 560 20.22 1.14 10.16
C ASP A 560 19.37 0.07 10.88
N PHE A 561 19.41 0.02 12.21
CA PHE A 561 18.56 -0.86 13.01
C PHE A 561 17.08 -0.47 12.89
N ALA A 562 16.77 0.82 13.06
CA ALA A 562 15.41 1.33 13.01
C ALA A 562 14.75 1.07 11.62
N THR A 563 15.49 1.27 10.54
CA THR A 563 14.97 1.08 9.18
C THR A 563 14.96 -0.38 8.74
N SER A 564 16.06 -1.13 8.95
CA SER A 564 16.19 -2.47 8.40
C SER A 564 15.57 -3.56 9.29
N LYS A 565 15.51 -3.34 10.62
CA LYS A 565 15.01 -4.31 11.58
C LYS A 565 13.61 -3.97 12.10
N MET A 566 13.38 -2.72 12.49
CA MET A 566 12.08 -2.28 12.98
C MET A 566 11.17 -1.74 11.88
N ARG A 567 11.67 -1.66 10.63
CA ARG A 567 10.95 -1.21 9.42
C ARG A 567 10.32 0.17 9.55
N LEU A 568 10.99 1.08 10.28
CA LEU A 568 10.56 2.47 10.32
C LEU A 568 10.93 3.17 9.00
N ASP A 569 10.01 3.94 8.48
CA ASP A 569 10.22 4.75 7.27
C ASP A 569 10.90 6.09 7.62
N LEU A 570 12.22 6.04 7.76
CA LEU A 570 13.05 7.18 8.13
C LEU A 570 13.78 7.78 6.93
N CYS A 571 13.89 9.10 6.91
CA CYS A 571 14.56 9.83 5.86
C CYS A 571 16.09 9.71 5.96
N LYS A 572 16.74 9.09 4.96
CA LYS A 572 18.19 9.04 4.88
C LYS A 572 18.76 10.32 4.28
N ASP A 573 18.23 10.73 3.14
CA ASP A 573 18.68 11.90 2.37
C ASP A 573 17.45 12.59 1.76
N SER A 574 17.15 13.81 2.18
CA SER A 574 16.09 14.62 1.57
C SER A 574 16.66 15.51 0.46
N GLU A 575 15.80 16.01 -0.42
CA GLU A 575 16.16 16.99 -1.46
C GLU A 575 16.80 18.27 -0.88
N ASN A 576 16.46 18.62 0.36
CA ASN A 576 16.98 19.79 1.08
C ASN A 576 18.21 19.46 1.95
N GLY A 577 18.76 18.24 1.87
CA GLY A 577 19.92 17.80 2.64
C GLY A 577 19.65 17.51 4.11
N HIS A 578 18.37 17.35 4.51
CA HIS A 578 18.00 16.87 5.84
C HIS A 578 18.06 15.35 5.92
N THR A 579 18.40 14.82 7.08
CA THR A 579 18.49 13.38 7.33
C THR A 579 18.07 13.04 8.75
N ASP A 580 17.49 11.84 8.91
CA ASP A 580 17.19 11.29 10.24
C ASP A 580 18.39 10.55 10.84
N VAL A 581 19.54 10.47 10.15
CA VAL A 581 20.79 9.96 10.71
C VAL A 581 21.39 11.00 11.65
N GLY A 582 20.84 11.09 12.87
CA GLY A 582 21.22 12.13 13.82
C GLY A 582 20.73 11.83 15.24
N TYR A 583 21.26 12.59 16.20
CA TYR A 583 20.85 12.41 17.59
C TYR A 583 19.38 12.76 17.82
N SER A 584 18.93 13.93 17.35
CA SER A 584 17.56 14.42 17.61
C SER A 584 16.48 13.51 16.98
N PRO A 585 16.58 13.12 15.70
CA PRO A 585 15.61 12.19 15.10
C PRO A 585 15.52 10.87 15.87
N LEU A 586 16.68 10.24 16.17
CA LEU A 586 16.72 8.86 16.68
C LEU A 586 16.54 8.72 18.20
N THR A 587 16.53 9.81 18.97
CA THR A 587 16.45 9.77 20.43
C THR A 587 15.22 10.45 21.02
N VAL A 588 14.71 11.47 20.34
CA VAL A 588 13.52 12.23 20.76
C VAL A 588 12.43 12.29 19.72
N GLY A 589 12.65 11.68 18.54
CA GLY A 589 11.63 11.57 17.52
C GLY A 589 11.36 12.86 16.74
N ALA A 590 12.35 13.75 16.64
CA ALA A 590 12.26 14.95 15.81
C ALA A 590 12.73 14.60 14.37
N LEU A 591 11.90 13.89 13.65
CA LEU A 591 12.18 13.36 12.32
C LEU A 591 12.04 14.43 11.23
N THR A 592 12.66 14.22 10.08
CA THR A 592 12.58 15.12 8.92
C THR A 592 11.13 15.27 8.44
N TYR A 593 10.45 14.16 8.19
CA TYR A 593 9.06 14.14 7.74
C TYR A 593 8.10 13.62 8.83
N GLY A 594 8.55 12.80 9.74
CA GLY A 594 7.74 12.01 10.67
C GLY A 594 7.56 10.59 10.16
N VAL A 595 6.68 9.83 10.81
CA VAL A 595 6.22 8.49 10.42
C VAL A 595 4.71 8.41 10.54
N THR A 596 4.05 7.59 9.73
CA THR A 596 2.61 7.35 9.88
C THR A 596 2.34 6.60 11.19
N LEU A 597 1.12 6.72 11.70
CA LEU A 597 0.72 5.98 12.90
C LEU A 597 0.81 4.47 12.67
N GLU A 598 0.40 4.00 11.51
CA GLU A 598 0.53 2.61 11.09
C GLU A 598 1.97 2.11 11.15
N ASN A 599 2.92 2.83 10.53
CA ASN A 599 4.33 2.46 10.53
C ASN A 599 4.93 2.46 11.95
N LEU A 600 4.53 3.43 12.79
CA LEU A 600 4.96 3.51 14.18
C LEU A 600 4.46 2.31 15.00
N VAL A 601 3.16 1.96 14.90
CA VAL A 601 2.55 0.82 15.59
C VAL A 601 3.19 -0.48 15.16
N ASN A 602 3.40 -0.64 13.85
CA ASN A 602 4.08 -1.80 13.28
C ASN A 602 5.49 -2.01 13.85
N GLY A 603 6.22 -0.94 14.13
CA GLY A 603 7.54 -1.02 14.77
C GLY A 603 7.53 -1.71 16.13
N TYR A 604 6.40 -1.76 16.85
CA TYR A 604 6.29 -2.40 18.16
C TYR A 604 5.91 -3.89 18.12
N VAL A 605 5.48 -4.41 16.98
CA VAL A 605 5.08 -5.83 16.78
C VAL A 605 6.10 -6.82 17.37
N PRO A 606 7.43 -6.66 17.14
CA PRO A 606 8.42 -7.60 17.66
C PRO A 606 8.40 -7.77 19.19
N TYR A 607 8.01 -6.74 19.92
CA TYR A 607 8.01 -6.77 21.39
C TYR A 607 6.83 -7.54 22.00
N GLY A 608 5.82 -7.88 21.20
CA GLY A 608 4.69 -8.69 21.62
C GLY A 608 4.76 -10.15 21.18
N ASN A 609 5.62 -10.49 20.20
CA ASN A 609 5.64 -11.83 19.58
C ASN A 609 6.98 -12.60 19.73
N GLY A 610 7.90 -12.12 20.54
CA GLY A 610 9.20 -12.77 20.72
C GLY A 610 10.24 -12.39 19.67
N GLY A 611 10.11 -11.23 19.03
CA GLY A 611 11.17 -10.59 18.25
C GLY A 611 11.05 -10.64 16.74
N THR A 612 9.95 -11.16 16.21
CA THR A 612 9.71 -11.22 14.75
C THR A 612 9.00 -9.97 14.26
N GLN A 613 9.55 -9.31 13.24
CA GLN A 613 8.96 -8.17 12.56
C GLN A 613 8.24 -8.62 11.30
N TYR A 614 7.05 -8.07 11.11
CA TYR A 614 6.23 -8.23 9.91
C TYR A 614 6.01 -6.88 9.22
N SER A 615 5.70 -6.88 7.94
CA SER A 615 5.14 -5.70 7.28
C SER A 615 3.67 -5.57 7.66
N ALA A 616 3.25 -4.37 8.01
CA ALA A 616 1.84 -4.08 8.19
C ALA A 616 1.07 -4.38 6.90
N HIS A 617 -0.09 -4.99 7.01
CA HIS A 617 -0.97 -5.25 5.88
C HIS A 617 -2.42 -5.41 6.33
N LEU A 618 -3.31 -4.91 5.50
CA LEU A 618 -4.75 -5.01 5.68
C LEU A 618 -5.36 -6.08 4.76
N VAL A 619 -4.71 -6.33 3.61
CA VAL A 619 -5.17 -7.30 2.62
C VAL A 619 -4.34 -8.56 2.71
N SER A 620 -4.98 -9.68 3.06
CA SER A 620 -4.31 -10.99 3.12
C SER A 620 -4.16 -11.63 1.74
N LYS A 621 -5.17 -11.49 0.88
CA LYS A 621 -5.13 -12.00 -0.49
C LYS A 621 -6.12 -11.30 -1.42
N VAL A 622 -5.81 -11.32 -2.71
CA VAL A 622 -6.70 -10.88 -3.78
C VAL A 622 -6.83 -11.99 -4.81
N VAL A 623 -8.07 -12.35 -5.14
CA VAL A 623 -8.40 -13.34 -6.16
C VAL A 623 -9.18 -12.65 -7.26
N GLN A 624 -8.88 -12.94 -8.52
CA GLN A 624 -9.66 -12.44 -9.66
C GLN A 624 -10.96 -13.25 -9.81
N GLY A 625 -11.97 -12.71 -10.47
CA GLY A 625 -13.23 -13.40 -10.71
C GLY A 625 -13.10 -14.75 -11.43
N SER A 626 -12.03 -14.98 -12.19
CA SER A 626 -11.63 -16.27 -12.76
C SER A 626 -11.20 -17.34 -11.73
N GLY A 627 -10.99 -16.95 -10.48
CA GLY A 627 -10.42 -17.80 -9.42
C GLY A 627 -8.90 -17.75 -9.31
N ASP A 628 -8.22 -16.97 -10.16
CA ASP A 628 -6.77 -16.84 -10.14
C ASP A 628 -6.31 -16.00 -8.95
N LEU A 629 -5.35 -16.50 -8.17
CA LEU A 629 -4.71 -15.75 -7.09
C LEU A 629 -3.81 -14.67 -7.71
N ILE A 630 -4.12 -13.40 -7.40
CA ILE A 630 -3.37 -12.23 -7.91
C ILE A 630 -2.32 -11.77 -6.91
N TYR A 631 -2.69 -11.79 -5.63
CA TYR A 631 -1.88 -11.25 -4.55
C TYR A 631 -2.11 -12.08 -3.29
N GLU A 632 -1.04 -12.36 -2.55
CA GLU A 632 -1.07 -12.96 -1.23
C GLU A 632 0.02 -12.32 -0.38
N ASN A 633 -0.32 -11.96 0.86
CA ASN A 633 0.57 -11.27 1.77
C ASN A 633 0.66 -12.01 3.10
N ASP A 634 1.85 -12.46 3.47
CA ASP A 634 2.17 -13.10 4.74
C ASP A 634 2.90 -12.15 5.72
N GLY A 635 2.96 -10.86 5.38
CA GLY A 635 3.69 -9.85 6.15
C GLY A 635 5.21 -9.94 6.04
N ASN A 636 5.75 -10.82 5.20
CA ASN A 636 7.19 -10.98 4.97
C ASN A 636 8.00 -11.03 6.28
N PRO A 637 7.84 -12.09 7.14
CA PRO A 637 8.44 -12.15 8.47
C PRO A 637 9.96 -12.13 8.46
N GLN A 638 10.56 -11.36 9.39
CA GLN A 638 12.00 -11.38 9.63
C GLN A 638 12.31 -11.24 11.12
N GLN A 639 13.37 -11.87 11.60
CA GLN A 639 13.84 -11.65 12.97
C GLN A 639 14.42 -10.24 13.10
N ALA A 640 13.78 -9.41 13.91
CA ALA A 640 14.22 -8.05 14.20
C ALA A 640 15.20 -8.03 15.37
N VAL A 641 14.82 -8.65 16.50
CA VAL A 641 15.62 -8.76 17.72
C VAL A 641 15.51 -10.17 18.28
N ASP A 642 16.46 -10.56 19.12
CA ASP A 642 16.40 -11.83 19.83
C ASP A 642 15.18 -11.89 20.76
N SER A 643 14.64 -13.09 21.00
CA SER A 643 13.47 -13.28 21.84
C SER A 643 13.66 -12.82 23.29
N GLU A 644 14.88 -12.89 23.81
CA GLU A 644 15.25 -12.35 25.11
C GLU A 644 15.17 -10.82 25.13
N THR A 645 15.65 -10.16 24.06
CA THR A 645 15.55 -8.70 23.90
C THR A 645 14.09 -8.26 23.81
N ALA A 646 13.28 -8.97 23.02
CA ALA A 646 11.85 -8.68 22.89
C ALA A 646 11.14 -8.79 24.24
N TYR A 647 11.40 -9.87 24.99
CA TYR A 647 10.82 -10.10 26.31
C TYR A 647 11.23 -9.00 27.31
N VAL A 648 12.52 -8.69 27.40
CA VAL A 648 13.02 -7.65 28.33
C VAL A 648 12.46 -6.28 27.98
N MET A 649 12.37 -5.94 26.69
CA MET A 649 11.75 -4.69 26.24
C MET A 649 10.25 -4.65 26.56
N ASN A 650 9.51 -5.73 26.34
CA ASN A 650 8.10 -5.82 26.71
C ASN A 650 7.91 -5.55 28.23
N GLN A 651 8.73 -6.17 29.10
CA GLN A 651 8.71 -5.93 30.55
C GLN A 651 9.04 -4.47 30.91
N LEU A 652 10.00 -3.84 30.22
CA LEU A 652 10.31 -2.43 30.39
C LEU A 652 9.12 -1.53 29.99
N LEU A 653 8.41 -1.89 28.93
CA LEU A 653 7.21 -1.17 28.47
C LEU A 653 6.01 -1.41 29.42
N GLN A 654 5.88 -2.59 30.03
CA GLN A 654 4.92 -2.82 31.11
C GLN A 654 5.24 -1.94 32.34
N ASP A 655 6.52 -1.76 32.70
CA ASP A 655 6.94 -0.88 33.78
C ASP A 655 6.60 0.60 33.49
N VAL A 656 6.71 1.06 32.25
CA VAL A 656 6.23 2.40 31.82
C VAL A 656 4.74 2.58 32.11
N VAL A 657 3.92 1.53 31.89
CA VAL A 657 2.48 1.59 32.16
C VAL A 657 2.20 1.41 33.67
N ALA A 658 2.92 0.53 34.35
CA ALA A 658 2.70 0.30 35.77
C ALA A 658 3.13 1.48 36.67
N ASN A 659 4.30 2.07 36.41
CA ASN A 659 4.97 3.03 37.29
C ASN A 659 5.32 4.37 36.64
N GLY A 660 5.18 4.49 35.31
CA GLY A 660 5.68 5.58 34.51
C GLY A 660 4.63 6.50 33.91
N THR A 661 4.96 7.05 32.74
CA THR A 661 4.12 8.01 32.00
C THR A 661 2.87 7.38 31.39
N GLY A 662 2.82 6.05 31.31
CA GLY A 662 1.72 5.28 30.73
C GLY A 662 0.61 4.85 31.71
N GLN A 663 0.65 5.25 32.98
CA GLN A 663 -0.26 4.74 34.03
C GLN A 663 -1.76 4.82 33.68
N LYS A 664 -2.15 5.74 32.83
CA LYS A 664 -3.54 5.91 32.42
C LYS A 664 -4.02 4.83 31.42
N ALA A 665 -3.12 4.01 30.91
CA ALA A 665 -3.43 2.88 30.04
C ALA A 665 -3.52 1.53 30.80
N GLN A 666 -3.44 1.51 32.14
CA GLN A 666 -3.61 0.28 32.92
C GLN A 666 -5.03 -0.27 32.74
N LEU A 667 -5.13 -1.57 32.55
CA LEU A 667 -6.37 -2.35 32.47
C LEU A 667 -6.47 -3.29 33.67
N GLU A 668 -7.66 -3.80 33.96
CA GLU A 668 -7.91 -4.66 35.12
C GLU A 668 -7.46 -6.12 34.87
N HIS A 669 -7.71 -6.61 33.64
CA HIS A 669 -7.54 -8.01 33.29
C HIS A 669 -6.39 -8.26 32.30
N LYS A 670 -5.70 -7.23 31.81
CA LYS A 670 -4.61 -7.32 30.82
C LYS A 670 -3.33 -6.64 31.30
N HIS A 671 -2.20 -7.21 30.91
CA HIS A 671 -0.89 -6.60 31.14
C HIS A 671 -0.53 -5.69 29.97
N VAL A 672 -0.76 -4.41 30.13
CA VAL A 672 -0.46 -3.43 29.07
C VAL A 672 1.02 -3.04 29.13
N ALA A 673 1.71 -3.26 28.03
CA ALA A 673 3.02 -2.67 27.74
C ALA A 673 2.84 -1.44 26.82
N GLY A 674 3.56 -0.33 27.03
CA GLY A 674 3.34 0.81 26.15
C GLY A 674 4.29 1.96 26.36
N LYS A 675 4.18 2.94 25.45
CA LYS A 675 5.03 4.12 25.47
C LYS A 675 4.24 5.36 25.02
N THR A 676 4.41 6.43 25.79
CA THR A 676 3.88 7.77 25.48
C THR A 676 4.85 8.54 24.57
N GLY A 677 4.28 9.31 23.65
CA GLY A 677 4.95 10.33 22.84
C GLY A 677 4.27 11.67 23.02
N THR A 678 5.06 12.71 23.16
CA THR A 678 4.64 14.11 23.15
C THR A 678 5.71 14.84 22.37
N THR A 679 5.31 15.59 21.37
CA THR A 679 6.24 16.40 20.57
C THR A 679 6.51 17.74 21.23
N GLN A 680 7.54 18.44 20.75
CA GLN A 680 7.83 19.78 21.18
C GLN A 680 6.60 20.66 20.92
N ASN A 681 6.29 21.55 21.85
CA ASN A 681 5.13 22.45 21.82
C ASN A 681 3.78 21.71 21.78
N TRP A 682 3.72 20.45 22.25
CA TRP A 682 2.46 19.68 22.31
C TRP A 682 1.64 19.63 21.03
N ASN A 683 2.33 19.63 19.87
CA ASN A 683 1.63 19.56 18.59
C ASN A 683 1.00 18.20 18.34
N ASP A 684 1.66 17.13 18.84
CA ASP A 684 1.22 15.75 18.65
C ASP A 684 1.30 14.99 19.97
N LEU A 685 0.24 14.28 20.31
CA LEU A 685 0.18 13.30 21.38
C LEU A 685 -0.01 11.91 20.79
N THR A 686 0.89 11.01 21.15
CA THR A 686 0.86 9.63 20.63
C THR A 686 1.03 8.64 21.79
N PHE A 687 0.31 7.54 21.76
CA PHE A 687 0.54 6.39 22.63
C PHE A 687 0.49 5.11 21.81
N VAL A 688 1.48 4.24 22.01
CA VAL A 688 1.44 2.87 21.50
C VAL A 688 1.35 1.92 22.68
N GLY A 689 0.32 1.09 22.68
CA GLY A 689 0.01 0.10 23.71
C GLY A 689 -0.04 -1.30 23.12
N LEU A 690 0.56 -2.25 23.82
CA LEU A 690 0.52 -3.67 23.52
C LEU A 690 -0.30 -4.34 24.64
N THR A 691 -1.16 -5.27 24.26
CA THR A 691 -1.78 -6.25 25.14
C THR A 691 -1.29 -7.63 24.74
N GLU A 692 -1.69 -8.68 25.43
CA GLU A 692 -1.37 -10.06 25.03
C GLU A 692 -1.95 -10.43 23.65
N ASP A 693 -2.98 -9.69 23.17
CA ASP A 693 -3.75 -10.01 21.99
C ASP A 693 -3.34 -9.21 20.75
N PHE A 694 -2.95 -7.95 20.93
CA PHE A 694 -2.66 -7.02 19.83
C PHE A 694 -1.79 -5.84 20.27
N VAL A 695 -1.22 -5.14 19.28
CA VAL A 695 -0.61 -3.83 19.44
C VAL A 695 -1.49 -2.78 18.80
N SER A 696 -1.64 -1.62 19.45
CA SER A 696 -2.41 -0.51 18.89
C SER A 696 -1.85 0.86 19.26
N GLY A 697 -2.18 1.85 18.44
CA GLY A 697 -1.74 3.22 18.65
C GLY A 697 -2.85 4.24 18.44
N VAL A 698 -2.76 5.35 19.19
CA VAL A 698 -3.56 6.54 18.97
C VAL A 698 -2.66 7.73 18.73
N TRP A 699 -3.12 8.64 17.89
CA TRP A 699 -2.56 9.97 17.69
C TRP A 699 -3.65 11.01 17.88
N LEU A 700 -3.30 12.18 18.46
CA LEU A 700 -4.14 13.37 18.56
C LEU A 700 -3.30 14.61 18.23
N GLY A 701 -3.82 15.49 17.37
CA GLY A 701 -3.19 16.75 16.98
C GLY A 701 -4.07 17.53 16.00
N TYR A 702 -3.80 18.81 15.77
CA TYR A 702 -4.50 19.57 14.74
C TYR A 702 -4.08 19.12 13.33
N ALA A 703 -4.98 19.30 12.35
CA ALA A 703 -4.71 19.02 10.95
C ALA A 703 -3.47 19.79 10.47
N GLU A 704 -3.47 21.11 10.67
CA GLU A 704 -2.26 21.91 10.58
C GLU A 704 -1.51 21.85 11.91
N ARG A 705 -0.20 21.59 11.87
CA ARG A 705 0.63 21.45 13.08
C ARG A 705 0.54 22.69 13.96
N ALA A 706 -0.13 22.57 15.08
CA ALA A 706 -0.30 23.62 16.07
C ALA A 706 -0.28 23.03 17.49
N GLU A 707 0.05 23.84 18.47
CA GLU A 707 0.07 23.51 19.88
C GLU A 707 -1.36 23.21 20.37
N LEU A 708 -1.53 22.07 21.08
CA LEU A 708 -2.78 21.73 21.76
C LEU A 708 -3.00 22.67 22.95
N GLU A 709 -4.22 23.15 23.11
CA GLU A 709 -4.57 24.14 24.15
C GLU A 709 -4.39 23.64 25.60
N ASP A 710 -4.52 22.33 25.82
CA ASP A 710 -4.43 21.74 27.16
C ASP A 710 -3.28 20.75 27.30
N HIS A 711 -2.22 21.15 27.95
CA HIS A 711 -1.02 20.36 28.23
C HIS A 711 -1.20 19.25 29.30
N SER A 712 -2.34 19.20 29.96
CA SER A 712 -2.60 18.15 30.96
C SER A 712 -3.19 16.87 30.38
N ILE A 713 -3.50 16.84 29.09
CA ILE A 713 -4.00 15.67 28.36
C ILE A 713 -2.91 14.61 28.30
N LYS A 714 -3.28 13.37 28.57
CA LYS A 714 -2.35 12.21 28.54
C LYS A 714 -2.73 11.28 27.40
N SER A 715 -1.81 11.04 26.47
CA SER A 715 -2.04 10.14 25.32
C SER A 715 -2.42 8.72 25.74
N ALA A 716 -1.90 8.24 26.86
CA ALA A 716 -2.27 6.95 27.46
C ALA A 716 -3.75 6.89 27.87
N GLN A 717 -4.33 8.02 28.34
CA GLN A 717 -5.76 8.10 28.65
C GLN A 717 -6.62 8.07 27.39
N ILE A 718 -6.18 8.73 26.33
CA ILE A 718 -6.88 8.69 25.03
C ILE A 718 -6.94 7.25 24.53
N TRP A 719 -5.82 6.53 24.56
CA TRP A 719 -5.77 5.12 24.16
C TRP A 719 -6.73 4.26 25.02
N ALA A 720 -6.74 4.44 26.33
CA ALA A 720 -7.65 3.72 27.21
C ALA A 720 -9.14 4.05 26.92
N ASN A 721 -9.45 5.30 26.58
CA ASN A 721 -10.81 5.71 26.23
C ASN A 721 -11.27 5.11 24.89
N VAL A 722 -10.35 4.93 23.92
CA VAL A 722 -10.64 4.38 22.60
C VAL A 722 -10.80 2.87 22.65
N ILE A 723 -9.83 2.14 23.21
CA ILE A 723 -9.77 0.68 23.06
C ILE A 723 -9.69 -0.09 24.40
N GLY A 724 -9.46 0.60 25.51
CA GLY A 724 -9.17 -0.04 26.80
C GLY A 724 -10.29 -0.97 27.26
N GLU A 725 -11.55 -0.54 27.23
CA GLU A 725 -12.70 -1.34 27.61
C GLU A 725 -12.86 -2.59 26.72
N TYR A 726 -12.69 -2.44 25.41
CA TYR A 726 -12.72 -3.56 24.47
C TYR A 726 -11.61 -4.56 24.76
N ALA A 727 -10.36 -4.08 24.91
CA ALA A 727 -9.21 -4.91 25.19
C ALA A 727 -9.38 -5.69 26.52
N ASP A 728 -9.88 -5.01 27.57
CA ASP A 728 -10.05 -5.61 28.91
C ASP A 728 -11.20 -6.66 28.93
N SER A 729 -12.19 -6.51 28.04
CA SER A 729 -13.34 -7.43 27.91
C SER A 729 -13.04 -8.69 27.10
N MET A 730 -11.91 -8.73 26.36
CA MET A 730 -11.54 -9.90 25.58
C MET A 730 -11.24 -11.10 26.47
N ASP A 731 -12.09 -12.13 26.42
CA ASP A 731 -11.89 -13.41 27.14
C ASP A 731 -10.95 -14.32 26.34
N THR A 732 -9.75 -13.85 26.12
CA THR A 732 -8.70 -14.61 25.46
C THR A 732 -7.74 -15.21 26.49
N LYS A 733 -7.20 -16.38 26.16
CA LYS A 733 -6.10 -17.01 26.93
C LYS A 733 -4.73 -16.63 26.39
N ALA A 734 -4.66 -15.53 25.63
CA ALA A 734 -3.41 -15.04 25.12
C ALA A 734 -2.50 -14.62 26.27
N GLU A 735 -1.23 -14.96 26.16
CA GLU A 735 -0.17 -14.55 27.06
C GLU A 735 1.00 -14.06 26.21
N TYR A 736 1.74 -13.07 26.72
CA TYR A 736 2.99 -12.71 26.05
C TYR A 736 3.92 -13.92 26.00
N PRO A 737 4.69 -14.11 24.90
CA PRO A 737 5.60 -15.24 24.80
C PRO A 737 6.55 -15.30 26.00
N SER A 738 6.52 -16.39 26.75
CA SER A 738 7.46 -16.64 27.86
C SER A 738 8.86 -16.92 27.29
N ASN A 739 9.90 -16.58 28.07
CA ASN A 739 11.29 -16.83 27.68
C ASN A 739 12.10 -17.39 28.84
N ASP A 740 12.43 -18.69 28.79
CA ASP A 740 13.19 -19.44 29.82
C ASP A 740 14.67 -19.02 29.87
N LYS A 741 15.17 -18.28 28.89
CA LYS A 741 16.52 -17.73 28.90
C LYS A 741 16.61 -16.38 29.59
N VAL A 742 15.48 -15.77 29.95
CA VAL A 742 15.48 -14.51 30.71
C VAL A 742 15.63 -14.82 32.22
N VAL A 743 16.60 -14.19 32.83
CA VAL A 743 16.85 -14.32 34.25
C VAL A 743 16.02 -13.29 35.02
N VAL A 744 15.13 -13.76 35.88
CA VAL A 744 14.32 -12.91 36.75
C VAL A 744 14.99 -12.81 38.13
N GLY A 745 15.07 -11.60 38.68
CA GLY A 745 15.71 -11.38 39.96
C GLY A 745 15.40 -10.02 40.58
N LYS A 746 15.86 -9.78 41.80
CA LYS A 746 15.75 -8.47 42.44
C LYS A 746 16.88 -7.55 41.98
N VAL A 747 16.58 -6.29 41.75
CA VAL A 747 17.57 -5.28 41.40
C VAL A 747 18.33 -4.80 42.62
N CYS A 748 19.66 -4.84 42.56
CA CYS A 748 20.50 -4.21 43.59
C CYS A 748 20.38 -2.69 43.51
N GLU A 749 19.98 -2.03 44.60
CA GLU A 749 19.79 -0.57 44.62
C GLU A 749 21.06 0.19 44.21
N LYS A 750 22.22 -0.31 44.62
CA LYS A 750 23.50 0.37 44.42
C LYS A 750 24.08 0.16 43.02
N SER A 751 24.07 -1.07 42.51
CA SER A 751 24.78 -1.42 41.27
C SER A 751 23.85 -1.65 40.08
N GLY A 752 22.54 -1.71 40.27
CA GLY A 752 21.56 -2.05 39.23
C GLY A 752 21.64 -3.50 38.73
N LYS A 753 22.62 -4.30 39.19
CA LYS A 753 22.79 -5.71 38.88
C LYS A 753 21.80 -6.59 39.68
N ILE A 754 21.73 -7.87 39.35
CA ILE A 754 20.96 -8.83 40.15
C ILE A 754 21.47 -8.78 41.60
N ALA A 755 20.58 -8.64 42.54
CA ALA A 755 20.93 -8.51 43.97
C ALA A 755 21.53 -9.79 44.55
N GLY A 756 22.70 -9.68 45.18
CA GLY A 756 23.31 -10.71 45.96
C GLY A 756 22.86 -10.69 47.42
N PRO A 757 23.34 -11.63 48.25
CA PRO A 757 22.83 -11.82 49.63
C PRO A 757 23.00 -10.62 50.57
N ASN A 758 23.93 -9.70 50.28
CA ASN A 758 24.24 -8.53 51.11
C ASN A 758 23.76 -7.22 50.46
N CYS A 759 22.91 -7.31 49.43
CA CYS A 759 22.37 -6.15 48.75
C CYS A 759 21.08 -5.66 49.39
N THR A 760 20.88 -4.34 49.37
CA THR A 760 19.54 -3.78 49.45
C THR A 760 18.90 -4.04 48.08
N ALA A 761 17.82 -4.81 48.05
CA ALA A 761 17.08 -5.15 46.87
C ALA A 761 15.86 -4.25 46.77
N THR A 762 15.57 -3.83 45.56
CA THR A 762 14.41 -2.95 45.25
C THR A 762 13.29 -3.75 44.57
N THR A 763 13.07 -3.49 43.32
CA THR A 763 12.02 -4.10 42.50
C THR A 763 12.53 -5.37 41.84
N GLU A 764 11.65 -6.12 41.23
CA GLU A 764 11.97 -7.21 40.31
C GLU A 764 12.50 -6.65 38.99
N GLY A 765 13.34 -7.40 38.34
CA GLY A 765 13.92 -7.03 37.04
C GLY A 765 14.22 -8.27 36.19
N TYR A 766 14.48 -8.01 34.93
CA TYR A 766 14.59 -9.02 33.88
C TYR A 766 15.89 -8.82 33.10
N TRP A 767 16.67 -9.87 32.90
CA TRP A 767 17.97 -9.81 32.23
C TRP A 767 18.06 -10.89 31.18
N LYS A 768 18.63 -10.55 30.02
CA LYS A 768 19.07 -11.55 29.06
C LYS A 768 20.11 -12.46 29.73
N SER A 769 20.07 -13.76 29.46
CA SER A 769 21.05 -14.71 30.00
C SER A 769 22.50 -14.34 29.64
N SER A 770 22.69 -13.74 28.45
CA SER A 770 23.99 -13.22 27.99
C SER A 770 24.49 -12.04 28.82
N ASN A 771 23.61 -11.26 29.49
CA ASN A 771 23.93 -10.03 30.20
C ASN A 771 23.18 -9.93 31.53
N ALA A 772 23.38 -10.92 32.39
CA ALA A 772 22.75 -11.03 33.71
C ALA A 772 23.77 -10.95 34.90
N PRO A 773 24.42 -9.78 35.09
CA PRO A 773 25.48 -9.66 36.11
C PRO A 773 24.92 -9.67 37.54
N VAL A 774 25.50 -10.45 38.43
CA VAL A 774 25.19 -10.48 39.87
C VAL A 774 26.07 -9.47 40.63
N CYS A 775 25.47 -8.79 41.60
CA CYS A 775 26.18 -7.78 42.38
C CYS A 775 27.16 -8.43 43.39
N ASP A 776 28.44 -8.11 43.25
CA ASP A 776 29.51 -8.46 44.21
C ASP A 776 29.99 -7.27 45.06
N GLU A 777 29.64 -6.06 44.69
CA GLU A 777 30.08 -4.82 45.35
C GLU A 777 29.61 -4.70 46.79
N CYS A 778 28.36 -5.06 47.09
CA CYS A 778 27.79 -5.02 48.43
C CYS A 778 28.45 -6.05 49.33
N THR A 779 28.83 -7.22 48.82
CA THR A 779 29.58 -8.25 49.55
C THR A 779 30.98 -7.76 49.90
N LYS A 780 31.68 -7.11 48.96
CA LYS A 780 33.00 -6.51 49.20
C LYS A 780 32.91 -5.42 50.28
N THR A 781 31.90 -4.55 50.21
CA THR A 781 31.68 -3.49 51.22
C THR A 781 31.30 -4.05 52.59
N TYR A 782 30.48 -5.10 52.67
CA TYR A 782 30.11 -5.78 53.89
C TYR A 782 31.33 -6.40 54.55
N ASN A 783 32.14 -7.12 53.82
CA ASN A 783 33.37 -7.74 54.31
C ASN A 783 34.39 -6.69 54.79
N LYS A 784 34.49 -5.54 54.10
CA LYS A 784 35.36 -4.42 54.52
C LYS A 784 34.87 -3.80 55.83
N LYS A 785 33.56 -3.61 56.03
CA LYS A 785 32.96 -3.15 57.30
C LYS A 785 33.15 -4.18 58.38
N LYS A 786 32.94 -5.48 58.13
CA LYS A 786 33.15 -6.55 59.11
C LYS A 786 34.61 -6.62 59.54
N LYS A 787 35.58 -6.46 58.63
CA LYS A 787 37.00 -6.40 58.92
C LYS A 787 37.38 -5.17 59.77
N GLN A 788 36.82 -3.99 59.50
CA GLN A 788 37.00 -2.79 60.28
C GLN A 788 36.39 -2.92 61.69
N THR A 789 35.23 -3.59 61.82
CA THR A 789 34.57 -3.84 63.14
C THR A 789 35.33 -4.86 63.96
N THR A 790 35.97 -5.88 63.35
CA THR A 790 36.87 -6.86 64.05
C THR A 790 38.19 -6.26 64.46
N GLU A 791 38.76 -5.36 63.64
CA GLU A 791 39.97 -4.63 63.93
C GLU A 791 39.79 -3.56 65.07
N SER A 792 38.58 -3.04 65.29
CA SER A 792 38.23 -2.14 66.38
C SER A 792 37.85 -2.82 67.68
N THR A 793 37.72 -4.18 67.74
CA THR A 793 37.38 -4.97 68.91
C THR A 793 38.56 -5.68 69.46
N GLU A 794 39.76 -5.71 68.83
CA GLU A 794 40.99 -6.33 69.32
C GLU A 794 41.98 -5.39 70.09
N GLY A 795 41.53 -4.13 70.35
CA GLY A 795 42.37 -3.13 70.97
C GLY A 795 41.91 -2.59 72.33
N THR A 796 41.53 -3.44 73.30
CA THR A 796 41.55 -3.05 74.72
C THR A 796 41.42 -4.27 75.63
N THR A 797 42.60 -4.85 76.01
CA THR A 797 42.72 -5.67 77.24
C THR A 797 43.14 -4.82 78.38
N THR A 798 42.30 -4.65 79.34
CA THR A 798 42.69 -4.39 80.73
C THR A 798 41.73 -5.12 81.60
N THR A 799 42.22 -6.15 82.28
CA THR A 799 41.75 -6.69 83.59
C THR A 799 42.00 -5.64 84.65
N PRO A 800 41.29 -5.54 85.82
CA PRO A 800 40.98 -6.70 86.75
C PRO A 800 39.69 -6.66 87.61
N SER A 801 39.40 -7.85 88.18
CA SER A 801 38.91 -8.23 89.47
C SER A 801 37.72 -7.55 90.09
N GLY A 802 36.84 -8.43 90.54
CA GLY A 802 36.17 -8.22 91.87
C GLY A 802 34.66 -8.45 91.84
N ASP A 803 34.31 -9.64 92.43
CA ASP A 803 33.18 -9.93 93.28
C ASP A 803 31.69 -9.67 92.91
N GLY A 804 30.95 -10.79 92.84
CA GLY A 804 29.87 -10.98 93.77
C GLY A 804 28.42 -10.97 93.24
N HIS A 805 27.84 -12.15 93.42
CA HIS A 805 26.42 -12.45 93.62
C HIS A 805 25.46 -12.52 92.36
N SER A 806 25.22 -13.75 91.99
CA SER A 806 23.99 -14.56 92.17
C SER A 806 22.64 -13.83 92.11
N GLN A 807 21.89 -14.11 91.04
CA GLN A 807 20.58 -14.77 91.23
C GLN A 807 19.95 -15.16 89.89
N THR A 808 19.65 -16.41 89.81
CA THR A 808 18.78 -17.17 88.93
C THR A 808 17.40 -16.55 88.84
N THR A 809 16.79 -16.63 87.64
CA THR A 809 15.47 -17.22 87.45
C THR A 809 15.22 -17.63 85.96
N LYS A 810 14.63 -18.82 85.95
CA LYS A 810 14.28 -19.69 84.84
C LYS A 810 13.05 -19.21 84.04
N ALA A 811 12.99 -19.76 82.86
CA ALA A 811 11.85 -20.39 82.17
C ALA A 811 10.84 -19.40 81.51
N ALA A 812 10.22 -19.62 80.43
CA ALA A 812 9.78 -20.88 79.78
C ALA A 812 9.44 -20.67 78.31
N ASN A 813 9.62 -21.71 77.53
CA ASN A 813 8.99 -22.02 76.28
C ASN A 813 7.45 -21.79 76.26
N GLU A 814 6.90 -21.45 75.18
CA GLU A 814 5.70 -22.13 74.63
C GLU A 814 5.53 -21.93 73.10
N ASN A 815 5.64 -23.11 72.50
CA ASN A 815 5.05 -23.38 71.11
C ASN A 815 3.52 -23.24 71.14
N LYS A 816 2.91 -22.80 70.11
CA LYS A 816 1.60 -23.30 69.65
C LYS A 816 1.43 -23.22 68.14
N THR A 817 1.50 -24.36 67.58
CA THR A 817 0.86 -24.83 66.35
C THR A 817 -0.67 -24.90 66.52
N THR A 818 -1.49 -24.54 65.53
CA THR A 818 -2.83 -25.11 65.27
C THR A 818 -3.21 -24.73 63.86
N GLN A 819 -3.15 -25.61 62.89
CA GLN A 819 -4.15 -26.49 62.25
C GLN A 819 -5.42 -25.81 61.73
N VAL A 820 -5.47 -25.90 60.41
CA VAL A 820 -6.57 -26.16 59.44
C VAL A 820 -7.92 -26.60 60.05
N ILE A 821 -9.03 -26.06 59.60
CA ILE A 821 -10.29 -26.74 59.28
C ILE A 821 -11.01 -25.95 58.18
N GLY A 822 -11.34 -26.66 57.09
CA GLY A 822 -12.29 -26.20 56.08
C GLY A 822 -13.72 -26.65 56.43
N THR A 823 -14.68 -26.09 55.73
CA THR A 823 -15.99 -26.66 55.29
C THR A 823 -16.73 -25.63 54.48
N THR A 824 -16.91 -25.88 53.20
CA THR A 824 -18.10 -26.38 52.46
C THR A 824 -19.40 -25.55 52.58
N ALA A 825 -19.81 -25.15 51.40
CA ALA A 825 -21.12 -25.26 50.78
C ALA A 825 -22.19 -24.17 50.97
N GLY A 826 -22.67 -23.69 49.84
CA GLY A 826 -24.10 -23.71 49.57
C GLY A 826 -24.79 -22.35 49.36
N GLN A 827 -24.98 -21.94 48.27
CA GLN A 827 -26.11 -21.60 47.35
C GLN A 827 -25.70 -20.51 46.37
#